data_d70b5e1ee41e155f98b21dfb7c5e3a62
#
_entry.id   d70b5e1ee41e155f98b21dfb7c5e3a62
#
_cell.length_a   1.000
_cell.length_b   1.000
_cell.length_c   1.000
_cell.angle_alpha   90.00
_cell.angle_beta   90.00
_cell.angle_gamma   90.00
#
_symmetry.space_group_name_H-M   'P 1'
#
loop_
_entity.id
_entity.type
_entity.pdbx_description
1 polymer ?
#
loop_
_entity_poly.entity_id
_entity_poly.type
_entity_poly.pdbx_seq_one_letter_code
_entity_poly.pdbx_strand_id
1 'polypeptide(L)'
;MKYIPLNIKTEFDLMNSLIKIDELISYAKNNSINSLGITDSNMFGCYEFITKCNKNNIKPIIGTELNIKDINLILYASNYDGYISLCKIVSKKNTDDITLEDVYNNANNIICVCNYKDYELLKNKFTYVFIKYANEQEKTNALILAQDVVFMKEIKYFNKEDKQYFKYLKYIDLQKTIEENIEIEDSYFENITNPYDISTTIKFADLIDIKWPKSTYHIPIYKENSTEFLRALAKKGLEKRLNNNVPEEYKKRLTYELDVIEKMNYVNYFLIVYDFILFSKKNNILVGPGRGSGAASLVNYSLGIINVDPLKYDLIFERFLNPDRITMPDIDIDFDSLKREEVIEYVSNKYGKDKTARIISFNTLLPKQVIRDMGRVLNLNSILIDKICKTIKDEKDFEILKNNQEFINIINRNEEAKNLIRICNKLCGLKKNTSVHAAGVVISDIRLDTIMPLYKSNGMILTGYDKDLIEELGLLKMDFLSIKNLNTISNIIEEIKQDGIDINIDTIDLNDKKTLDLFKNAYTSGIFQFESDGMRSFLKKLSVDNFNTLVDAIALYRPGPREMIDEYILRKSGKKKITYLVDELESILKSTHGIIIYQEQVLEILRKIGGYTYAEADLIRRAMSKKKADVIENEKTRFFSRVIEKGYTKEVAEELYNLIIKFSSYGFNKSHSVVYSLVAFQMAYLKINYTKYFMKNLLNMNKSSVKIKEYIDESKLLGLDFSKININTSSKEFVIKDNKLVFPLSLIKSIGVNVSEEIELERQKGKFKDFYDFMIRCYGKSVNKKVIIALIECGAFDEFKINKKTYIENIDEIINYATLCRDLATTLVETPQFNEQEDYTDKEEINNEIKNYGFYLSHHPVTKYDRNSLVTLNNINQYFNRAVTSILFVEDVKTIKTKNNDKMSFVKLSDEYNTIEGILFPEQYKKLGELEINTVYKVIGKIERRNNDYQFIIYNIVNIE
;
A
#
# COMPACT_ATOMS: atom_id res chain seq x y z
N MET A 1 -13.18 -30.22 41.42
CA MET A 1 -13.18 -30.13 39.91
C MET A 1 -13.77 -28.77 39.55
N LYS A 2 -13.23 -28.10 38.52
CA LYS A 2 -13.73 -26.79 38.11
C LYS A 2 -14.59 -26.90 36.86
N TYR A 3 -15.54 -25.99 36.72
CA TYR A 3 -16.36 -25.83 35.55
C TYR A 3 -15.51 -25.63 34.27
N ILE A 4 -15.86 -26.31 33.19
CA ILE A 4 -15.23 -26.16 31.87
C ILE A 4 -16.18 -25.31 31.01
N PRO A 5 -15.79 -24.07 30.65
CA PRO A 5 -16.60 -23.25 29.74
C PRO A 5 -16.48 -23.77 28.31
N LEU A 6 -17.59 -24.17 27.74
CA LEU A 6 -17.66 -24.86 26.45
C LEU A 6 -18.08 -23.92 25.29
N ASN A 7 -18.87 -22.87 25.56
CA ASN A 7 -19.45 -22.00 24.54
C ASN A 7 -18.93 -20.55 24.67
N ILE A 8 -17.68 -20.36 24.32
CA ILE A 8 -17.05 -19.03 24.34
C ILE A 8 -16.99 -18.48 22.91
N LYS A 9 -17.46 -17.24 22.72
CA LYS A 9 -17.25 -16.46 21.50
C LYS A 9 -16.01 -15.61 21.67
N THR A 10 -15.16 -15.58 20.65
CA THR A 10 -13.94 -14.78 20.65
C THR A 10 -14.08 -13.55 19.74
N GLU A 11 -13.04 -12.72 19.70
CA GLU A 11 -12.94 -11.58 18.78
C GLU A 11 -13.08 -11.99 17.30
N PHE A 12 -12.92 -13.27 16.97
CA PHE A 12 -13.11 -13.82 15.63
C PHE A 12 -14.57 -14.11 15.27
N ASP A 13 -15.48 -14.02 16.23
CA ASP A 13 -16.94 -14.00 15.96
C ASP A 13 -17.41 -12.56 15.66
N LEU A 14 -16.66 -11.85 14.90
CA LEU A 14 -16.73 -10.50 14.37
C LEU A 14 -17.86 -9.63 14.96
N MET A 15 -17.50 -8.64 15.76
CA MET A 15 -18.45 -7.72 16.43
C MET A 15 -19.45 -8.41 17.40
N ASN A 16 -19.19 -9.66 17.78
CA ASN A 16 -20.09 -10.44 18.66
C ASN A 16 -19.43 -10.91 19.96
N SER A 17 -18.21 -10.48 20.25
CA SER A 17 -17.53 -10.75 21.53
C SER A 17 -16.50 -9.66 21.85
N LEU A 18 -16.25 -9.46 23.16
CA LEU A 18 -15.15 -8.63 23.67
C LEU A 18 -13.90 -9.45 24.01
N ILE A 19 -13.96 -10.78 23.91
CA ILE A 19 -12.92 -11.69 24.38
C ILE A 19 -11.85 -11.86 23.31
N LYS A 20 -10.66 -11.36 23.58
CA LYS A 20 -9.46 -11.64 22.78
C LYS A 20 -8.82 -12.95 23.23
N ILE A 21 -8.30 -13.74 22.29
CA ILE A 21 -7.70 -15.05 22.60
C ILE A 21 -6.57 -14.92 23.63
N ASP A 22 -5.69 -13.93 23.54
CA ASP A 22 -4.61 -13.73 24.53
C ASP A 22 -5.14 -13.43 25.94
N GLU A 23 -6.19 -12.62 26.04
CA GLU A 23 -6.86 -12.32 27.29
C GLU A 23 -7.55 -13.56 27.85
N LEU A 24 -8.16 -14.41 27.00
CA LEU A 24 -8.80 -15.66 27.36
C LEU A 24 -7.79 -16.66 27.96
N ILE A 25 -6.64 -16.83 27.33
CA ILE A 25 -5.56 -17.69 27.85
C ILE A 25 -5.05 -17.18 29.21
N SER A 26 -4.86 -15.87 29.32
CA SER A 26 -4.44 -15.25 30.60
C SER A 26 -5.48 -15.43 31.70
N TYR A 27 -6.76 -15.25 31.36
CA TYR A 27 -7.88 -15.48 32.28
C TYR A 27 -7.92 -16.94 32.77
N ALA A 28 -7.77 -17.92 31.86
CA ALA A 28 -7.76 -19.33 32.20
C ALA A 28 -6.62 -19.68 33.15
N LYS A 29 -5.41 -19.17 32.93
CA LYS A 29 -4.27 -19.36 33.86
C LYS A 29 -4.55 -18.82 35.25
N ASN A 30 -5.01 -17.55 35.31
CA ASN A 30 -5.28 -16.89 36.59
C ASN A 30 -6.38 -17.60 37.41
N ASN A 31 -7.33 -18.22 36.70
CA ASN A 31 -8.42 -18.97 37.35
C ASN A 31 -8.19 -20.48 37.41
N SER A 32 -7.00 -20.98 36.99
CA SER A 32 -6.66 -22.41 36.95
C SER A 32 -7.69 -23.25 36.19
N ILE A 33 -8.12 -22.77 35.02
CA ILE A 33 -9.00 -23.47 34.08
C ILE A 33 -8.11 -24.24 33.11
N ASN A 34 -8.22 -25.57 33.09
CA ASN A 34 -7.36 -26.45 32.33
C ASN A 34 -7.94 -26.84 30.94
N SER A 35 -9.17 -26.48 30.67
CA SER A 35 -9.83 -26.78 29.38
C SER A 35 -10.76 -25.63 29.02
N LEU A 36 -10.76 -25.22 27.74
CA LEU A 36 -11.58 -24.15 27.19
C LEU A 36 -12.22 -24.57 25.88
N GLY A 37 -13.50 -24.21 25.68
CA GLY A 37 -14.22 -24.43 24.43
C GLY A 37 -14.57 -23.13 23.73
N ILE A 38 -14.18 -22.96 22.46
CA ILE A 38 -14.63 -21.87 21.60
C ILE A 38 -15.62 -22.35 20.56
N THR A 39 -16.57 -21.50 20.19
CA THR A 39 -17.66 -21.83 19.27
C THR A 39 -17.97 -20.70 18.30
N ASP A 40 -16.94 -19.99 17.87
CA ASP A 40 -17.08 -18.95 16.85
C ASP A 40 -17.75 -19.53 15.58
N SER A 41 -18.68 -18.77 15.01
CA SER A 41 -19.51 -19.25 13.89
C SER A 41 -18.74 -19.53 12.61
N ASN A 42 -17.55 -18.91 12.43
CA ASN A 42 -16.71 -19.02 11.24
C ASN A 42 -15.38 -19.76 11.47
N MET A 43 -15.08 -20.16 12.68
CA MET A 43 -13.85 -20.86 13.07
C MET A 43 -12.54 -20.14 12.74
N PHE A 44 -12.56 -18.83 12.51
CA PHE A 44 -11.38 -18.07 12.09
C PHE A 44 -10.27 -18.00 13.15
N GLY A 45 -10.61 -18.14 14.43
CA GLY A 45 -9.65 -18.12 15.55
C GLY A 45 -9.15 -19.49 15.98
N CYS A 46 -9.63 -20.60 15.39
CA CYS A 46 -9.40 -21.93 15.92
C CYS A 46 -7.92 -22.34 15.98
N TYR A 47 -7.15 -22.12 14.92
CA TYR A 47 -5.74 -22.52 14.90
C TYR A 47 -4.89 -21.69 15.88
N GLU A 48 -5.12 -20.39 15.94
CA GLU A 48 -4.48 -19.50 16.91
C GLU A 48 -4.79 -19.92 18.34
N PHE A 49 -6.06 -20.23 18.63
CA PHE A 49 -6.50 -20.70 19.92
C PHE A 49 -5.84 -22.04 20.32
N ILE A 50 -5.83 -23.03 19.42
CA ILE A 50 -5.19 -24.34 19.67
C ILE A 50 -3.71 -24.15 19.98
N THR A 51 -2.99 -23.37 19.18
CA THR A 51 -1.56 -23.13 19.33
C THR A 51 -1.26 -22.46 20.69
N LYS A 52 -2.04 -21.46 21.08
CA LYS A 52 -1.88 -20.76 22.36
C LYS A 52 -2.27 -21.64 23.56
N CYS A 53 -3.33 -22.43 23.45
CA CYS A 53 -3.73 -23.39 24.49
C CYS A 53 -2.61 -24.41 24.73
N ASN A 54 -2.09 -25.04 23.67
CA ASN A 54 -1.03 -26.04 23.78
C ASN A 54 0.25 -25.48 24.40
N LYS A 55 0.66 -24.26 24.05
CA LYS A 55 1.81 -23.58 24.67
C LYS A 55 1.63 -23.32 26.17
N ASN A 56 0.40 -23.31 26.65
CA ASN A 56 0.06 -22.99 28.04
C ASN A 56 -0.52 -24.17 28.83
N ASN A 57 -0.44 -25.39 28.29
CA ASN A 57 -0.96 -26.62 28.89
C ASN A 57 -2.48 -26.55 29.20
N ILE A 58 -3.24 -25.88 28.33
CA ILE A 58 -4.71 -25.83 28.40
C ILE A 58 -5.24 -26.73 27.28
N LYS A 59 -6.22 -27.58 27.61
CA LYS A 59 -6.89 -28.47 26.61
C LYS A 59 -7.83 -27.64 25.73
N PRO A 60 -7.59 -27.53 24.41
CA PRO A 60 -8.48 -26.83 23.50
C PRO A 60 -9.68 -27.70 23.12
N ILE A 61 -10.87 -27.14 23.17
CA ILE A 61 -12.12 -27.74 22.69
C ILE A 61 -12.63 -26.86 21.55
N ILE A 62 -12.73 -27.42 20.35
CA ILE A 62 -13.10 -26.67 19.15
C ILE A 62 -14.51 -27.03 18.73
N GLY A 63 -15.35 -26.01 18.66
CA GLY A 63 -16.70 -26.11 18.12
C GLY A 63 -17.05 -24.94 17.22
N THR A 64 -18.23 -25.01 16.64
CA THR A 64 -18.84 -23.94 15.86
C THR A 64 -20.33 -23.91 16.07
N GLU A 65 -20.92 -22.75 16.05
CA GLU A 65 -22.36 -22.58 16.12
C GLU A 65 -22.96 -22.36 14.73
N LEU A 66 -24.02 -23.10 14.44
CA LEU A 66 -24.72 -23.07 13.16
C LEU A 66 -26.22 -22.86 13.38
N ASN A 67 -26.78 -21.92 12.66
CA ASN A 67 -28.21 -21.73 12.54
C ASN A 67 -28.68 -22.17 11.16
N ILE A 68 -29.46 -23.26 11.09
CA ILE A 68 -29.99 -23.78 9.83
C ILE A 68 -31.52 -23.72 9.93
N LYS A 69 -32.13 -22.80 9.20
CA LYS A 69 -33.55 -22.46 9.37
C LYS A 69 -33.81 -22.10 10.84
N ASP A 70 -34.71 -22.84 11.53
CA ASP A 70 -35.07 -22.60 12.93
C ASP A 70 -34.31 -23.48 13.93
N ILE A 71 -33.30 -24.26 13.46
CA ILE A 71 -32.54 -25.20 14.28
C ILE A 71 -31.19 -24.58 14.61
N ASN A 72 -30.90 -24.45 15.91
CA ASN A 72 -29.60 -24.01 16.40
C ASN A 72 -28.76 -25.21 16.83
N LEU A 73 -27.62 -25.42 16.19
CA LEU A 73 -26.68 -26.50 16.45
C LEU A 73 -25.34 -25.92 16.91
N ILE A 74 -24.76 -26.56 17.95
CA ILE A 74 -23.36 -26.34 18.28
C ILE A 74 -22.63 -27.66 18.04
N LEU A 75 -21.69 -27.65 17.10
CA LEU A 75 -20.94 -28.83 16.69
C LEU A 75 -19.51 -28.77 17.22
N TYR A 76 -19.02 -29.87 17.80
CA TYR A 76 -17.66 -29.95 18.34
C TYR A 76 -16.89 -31.08 17.67
N ALA A 77 -15.62 -30.85 17.39
CA ALA A 77 -14.69 -31.88 16.96
C ALA A 77 -14.30 -32.78 18.14
N SER A 78 -14.48 -34.10 18.02
CA SER A 78 -14.01 -35.06 19.04
C SER A 78 -12.50 -35.32 18.91
N ASN A 79 -11.93 -35.19 17.70
CA ASN A 79 -10.54 -35.40 17.37
C ASN A 79 -10.15 -34.57 16.14
N TYR A 80 -8.95 -34.77 15.57
CA TYR A 80 -8.48 -34.02 14.40
C TYR A 80 -9.32 -34.24 13.15
N ASP A 81 -9.82 -35.47 12.92
CA ASP A 81 -10.72 -35.75 11.77
C ASP A 81 -12.07 -35.02 11.94
N GLY A 82 -12.55 -34.91 13.18
CA GLY A 82 -13.71 -34.06 13.51
C GLY A 82 -13.46 -32.58 13.22
N TYR A 83 -12.26 -32.07 13.48
CA TYR A 83 -11.88 -30.73 13.07
C TYR A 83 -11.94 -30.54 11.54
N ILE A 84 -11.44 -31.50 10.77
CA ILE A 84 -11.56 -31.50 9.29
C ILE A 84 -13.03 -31.47 8.86
N SER A 85 -13.88 -32.29 9.53
CA SER A 85 -15.32 -32.30 9.28
C SER A 85 -15.97 -30.94 9.56
N LEU A 86 -15.61 -30.28 10.65
CA LEU A 86 -16.06 -28.91 10.96
C LEU A 86 -15.60 -27.90 9.89
N CYS A 87 -14.35 -28.00 9.44
CA CYS A 87 -13.84 -27.12 8.37
C CYS A 87 -14.67 -27.25 7.09
N LYS A 88 -15.04 -28.48 6.67
CA LYS A 88 -15.90 -28.70 5.50
C LYS A 88 -17.31 -28.11 5.68
N ILE A 89 -17.94 -28.36 6.84
CA ILE A 89 -19.27 -27.83 7.18
C ILE A 89 -19.25 -26.29 7.16
N VAL A 90 -18.29 -25.68 7.86
CA VAL A 90 -18.18 -24.21 7.93
C VAL A 90 -17.82 -23.63 6.58
N SER A 91 -16.96 -24.28 5.80
CA SER A 91 -16.66 -23.85 4.43
C SER A 91 -17.91 -23.85 3.56
N LYS A 92 -18.72 -24.91 3.63
CA LYS A 92 -20.00 -24.99 2.89
C LYS A 92 -20.95 -23.85 3.31
N LYS A 93 -21.14 -23.66 4.62
CA LYS A 93 -21.92 -22.52 5.18
C LYS A 93 -21.47 -21.17 4.67
N ASN A 94 -20.15 -20.96 4.61
CA ASN A 94 -19.57 -19.65 4.28
C ASN A 94 -19.49 -19.39 2.77
N THR A 95 -19.65 -20.41 1.93
CA THR A 95 -19.54 -20.29 0.46
C THR A 95 -20.86 -20.44 -0.26
N ASP A 96 -21.79 -21.20 0.31
CA ASP A 96 -23.10 -21.54 -0.25
C ASP A 96 -24.18 -21.64 0.85
N ASP A 97 -25.42 -21.83 0.46
CA ASP A 97 -26.48 -22.17 1.40
C ASP A 97 -26.28 -23.58 1.94
N ILE A 98 -26.20 -23.70 3.27
CA ILE A 98 -26.01 -24.99 3.94
C ILE A 98 -27.36 -25.61 4.35
N THR A 99 -27.46 -26.93 4.18
CA THR A 99 -28.60 -27.72 4.60
C THR A 99 -28.22 -28.66 5.75
N LEU A 100 -29.22 -29.24 6.47
CA LEU A 100 -28.96 -30.28 7.47
C LEU A 100 -28.32 -31.51 6.85
N GLU A 101 -28.64 -31.83 5.59
CA GLU A 101 -28.06 -32.97 4.89
C GLU A 101 -26.57 -32.77 4.63
N ASP A 102 -26.14 -31.56 4.29
CA ASP A 102 -24.72 -31.20 4.17
C ASP A 102 -23.96 -31.42 5.50
N VAL A 103 -24.62 -31.14 6.62
CA VAL A 103 -24.04 -31.35 7.95
C VAL A 103 -23.95 -32.86 8.23
N TYR A 104 -25.02 -33.64 7.95
CA TYR A 104 -25.05 -35.09 8.19
C TYR A 104 -24.00 -35.82 7.35
N ASN A 105 -23.81 -35.42 6.11
CA ASN A 105 -22.79 -35.99 5.21
C ASN A 105 -21.35 -35.77 5.69
N ASN A 106 -21.15 -34.80 6.59
CA ASN A 106 -19.85 -34.47 7.20
C ASN A 106 -19.85 -34.67 8.72
N ALA A 107 -20.73 -35.48 9.29
CA ALA A 107 -20.90 -35.65 10.74
C ALA A 107 -19.87 -36.56 11.43
N ASN A 108 -18.85 -37.05 10.70
CA ASN A 108 -17.86 -37.98 11.25
C ASN A 108 -17.02 -37.33 12.34
N ASN A 109 -16.88 -37.98 13.48
CA ASN A 109 -16.13 -37.52 14.66
C ASN A 109 -16.61 -36.13 15.19
N ILE A 110 -17.89 -35.84 15.01
CA ILE A 110 -18.55 -34.65 15.52
C ILE A 110 -19.49 -35.01 16.67
N ILE A 111 -19.41 -34.18 17.73
CA ILE A 111 -20.37 -34.18 18.82
C ILE A 111 -21.35 -33.03 18.56
N CYS A 112 -22.65 -33.39 18.49
CA CYS A 112 -23.70 -32.38 18.30
C CYS A 112 -24.27 -31.96 19.66
N VAL A 113 -24.45 -30.67 19.85
CA VAL A 113 -25.17 -30.11 21.01
C VAL A 113 -26.37 -29.31 20.48
N CYS A 114 -27.56 -29.60 20.96
CA CYS A 114 -28.80 -29.00 20.51
C CYS A 114 -29.71 -28.59 21.67
N ASN A 115 -30.78 -27.84 21.35
CA ASN A 115 -31.85 -27.58 22.28
C ASN A 115 -32.70 -28.86 22.43
N TYR A 116 -33.42 -28.99 23.57
CA TYR A 116 -34.27 -30.14 23.83
C TYR A 116 -35.37 -30.36 22.76
N LYS A 117 -35.84 -29.25 22.12
CA LYS A 117 -36.85 -29.30 21.07
C LYS A 117 -36.38 -29.97 19.78
N ASP A 118 -35.08 -29.88 19.50
CA ASP A 118 -34.47 -30.36 18.25
C ASP A 118 -33.91 -31.79 18.38
N TYR A 119 -33.86 -32.33 19.59
CA TYR A 119 -33.21 -33.61 19.92
C TYR A 119 -33.73 -34.81 19.10
N GLU A 120 -35.06 -34.95 19.01
CA GLU A 120 -35.68 -36.07 18.31
C GLU A 120 -35.29 -36.13 16.82
N LEU A 121 -35.07 -34.96 16.20
CA LEU A 121 -34.62 -34.85 14.81
C LEU A 121 -33.16 -35.29 14.64
N LEU A 122 -32.32 -35.07 15.68
CA LEU A 122 -30.88 -35.15 15.58
C LEU A 122 -30.27 -36.41 16.20
N LYS A 123 -30.94 -37.08 17.17
CA LYS A 123 -30.40 -38.16 17.99
C LYS A 123 -29.76 -39.32 17.22
N ASN A 124 -30.20 -39.59 15.98
CA ASN A 124 -29.71 -40.72 15.17
C ASN A 124 -28.78 -40.23 14.02
N LYS A 125 -28.38 -38.97 14.01
CA LYS A 125 -27.60 -38.36 12.92
C LYS A 125 -26.12 -38.16 13.25
N PHE A 126 -25.78 -38.24 14.53
CA PHE A 126 -24.42 -38.08 15.05
C PHE A 126 -24.08 -39.18 16.03
N THR A 127 -22.80 -39.46 16.22
CA THR A 127 -22.34 -40.47 17.18
C THR A 127 -22.71 -40.10 18.63
N TYR A 128 -22.61 -38.81 18.94
CA TYR A 128 -23.00 -38.27 20.23
C TYR A 128 -23.87 -37.02 20.03
N VAL A 129 -25.03 -37.00 20.69
CA VAL A 129 -25.93 -35.85 20.74
C VAL A 129 -26.22 -35.50 22.19
N PHE A 130 -25.85 -34.28 22.54
CA PHE A 130 -26.11 -33.72 23.88
C PHE A 130 -27.21 -32.68 23.82
N ILE A 131 -28.08 -32.65 24.82
CA ILE A 131 -29.03 -31.55 25.00
C ILE A 131 -28.41 -30.51 25.93
N LYS A 132 -28.25 -29.24 25.45
CA LYS A 132 -27.77 -28.15 26.30
C LYS A 132 -28.88 -27.63 27.21
N TYR A 133 -28.49 -27.19 28.41
CA TYR A 133 -29.33 -26.46 29.35
C TYR A 133 -28.53 -25.37 30.06
N ALA A 134 -29.17 -24.25 30.39
CA ALA A 134 -28.57 -23.12 31.08
C ALA A 134 -29.28 -22.77 32.41
N ASN A 135 -30.46 -23.37 32.66
CA ASN A 135 -31.26 -23.20 33.87
C ASN A 135 -31.98 -24.49 34.26
N GLU A 136 -32.57 -24.55 35.47
CA GLU A 136 -33.21 -25.75 36.01
C GLU A 136 -34.45 -26.22 35.23
N GLN A 137 -35.19 -25.31 34.59
CA GLN A 137 -36.34 -25.66 33.74
C GLN A 137 -35.88 -26.38 32.47
N GLU A 138 -34.88 -25.84 31.78
CA GLU A 138 -34.29 -26.50 30.60
C GLU A 138 -33.66 -27.84 30.95
N LYS A 139 -33.00 -27.94 32.12
CA LYS A 139 -32.40 -29.15 32.63
C LYS A 139 -33.48 -30.25 32.83
N THR A 140 -34.57 -29.88 33.43
CA THR A 140 -35.68 -30.85 33.64
C THR A 140 -36.22 -31.37 32.32
N ASN A 141 -36.46 -30.47 31.36
CA ASN A 141 -36.92 -30.83 30.02
C ASN A 141 -35.92 -31.71 29.27
N ALA A 142 -34.61 -31.40 29.37
CA ALA A 142 -33.56 -32.19 28.76
C ALA A 142 -33.43 -33.59 29.31
N LEU A 143 -33.50 -33.75 30.65
CA LEU A 143 -33.36 -35.04 31.32
C LEU A 143 -34.55 -35.98 31.07
N ILE A 144 -35.72 -35.45 30.70
CA ILE A 144 -36.89 -36.29 30.28
C ILE A 144 -36.59 -36.99 28.95
N LEU A 145 -35.80 -36.33 28.06
CA LEU A 145 -35.57 -36.84 26.69
C LEU A 145 -34.28 -37.63 26.55
N ALA A 146 -33.21 -37.29 27.27
CA ALA A 146 -31.92 -37.96 27.19
C ALA A 146 -31.13 -37.92 28.50
N GLN A 147 -30.20 -38.90 28.63
CA GLN A 147 -29.22 -38.91 29.72
C GLN A 147 -27.98 -38.06 29.39
N ASP A 148 -27.70 -37.85 28.10
CA ASP A 148 -26.58 -37.04 27.64
C ASP A 148 -27.01 -35.57 27.57
N VAL A 149 -26.85 -34.89 28.71
CA VAL A 149 -27.13 -33.47 28.87
C VAL A 149 -25.84 -32.71 29.25
N VAL A 150 -25.75 -31.46 28.88
CA VAL A 150 -24.57 -30.61 29.17
C VAL A 150 -24.97 -29.20 29.59
N PHE A 151 -24.42 -28.75 30.73
CA PHE A 151 -24.58 -27.37 31.16
C PHE A 151 -23.77 -26.46 30.26
N MET A 152 -24.44 -25.47 29.64
CA MET A 152 -23.79 -24.61 28.66
C MET A 152 -24.41 -23.23 28.60
N LYS A 153 -23.63 -22.23 28.98
CA LYS A 153 -23.96 -20.82 28.79
C LYS A 153 -23.04 -20.18 27.73
N GLU A 154 -23.58 -19.28 26.94
CA GLU A 154 -22.80 -18.51 26.00
C GLU A 154 -22.00 -17.42 26.71
N ILE A 155 -20.74 -17.26 26.37
CA ILE A 155 -19.81 -16.33 27.01
C ILE A 155 -19.21 -15.41 25.94
N LYS A 156 -19.45 -14.09 26.04
CA LYS A 156 -19.04 -13.04 25.11
C LYS A 156 -18.15 -11.98 25.75
N TYR A 157 -18.09 -11.93 27.07
CA TYR A 157 -17.25 -11.02 27.84
C TYR A 157 -16.89 -11.60 29.21
N PHE A 158 -15.87 -11.05 29.89
CA PHE A 158 -15.33 -11.67 31.11
C PHE A 158 -16.19 -11.43 32.33
N ASN A 159 -16.58 -10.19 32.60
CA ASN A 159 -17.27 -9.81 33.83
C ASN A 159 -18.63 -9.17 33.54
N LYS A 160 -19.52 -9.19 34.51
CA LYS A 160 -20.87 -8.61 34.37
C LYS A 160 -20.84 -7.12 33.98
N GLU A 161 -19.88 -6.38 34.48
CA GLU A 161 -19.65 -4.98 34.21
C GLU A 161 -19.28 -4.73 32.74
N ASP A 162 -18.68 -5.72 32.05
CA ASP A 162 -18.29 -5.61 30.64
C ASP A 162 -19.51 -5.62 29.69
N LYS A 163 -20.72 -5.98 30.19
CA LYS A 163 -21.99 -5.94 29.43
C LYS A 163 -22.22 -4.58 28.76
N GLN A 164 -21.91 -3.48 29.44
CA GLN A 164 -22.04 -2.13 28.86
C GLN A 164 -21.13 -1.93 27.64
N TYR A 165 -19.90 -2.45 27.66
CA TYR A 165 -18.95 -2.34 26.54
C TYR A 165 -19.40 -3.23 25.38
N PHE A 166 -19.93 -4.40 25.67
CA PHE A 166 -20.53 -5.26 24.67
C PHE A 166 -21.77 -4.59 24.02
N LYS A 167 -22.58 -3.89 24.80
CA LYS A 167 -23.70 -3.07 24.27
C LYS A 167 -23.18 -1.98 23.32
N TYR A 168 -22.11 -1.28 23.64
CA TYR A 168 -21.49 -0.29 22.77
C TYR A 168 -20.95 -0.94 21.46
N LEU A 169 -20.33 -2.11 21.55
CA LEU A 169 -19.91 -2.86 20.37
C LEU A 169 -21.10 -3.18 19.46
N LYS A 170 -22.24 -3.59 20.03
CA LYS A 170 -23.46 -3.85 19.26
C LYS A 170 -24.08 -2.58 18.66
N TYR A 171 -24.01 -1.45 19.32
CA TYR A 171 -24.42 -0.18 18.71
C TYR A 171 -23.56 0.18 17.49
N ILE A 172 -22.27 -0.07 17.53
CA ILE A 172 -21.37 0.15 16.37
C ILE A 172 -21.76 -0.80 15.23
N ASP A 173 -21.96 -2.07 15.52
CA ASP A 173 -22.30 -3.14 14.58
C ASP A 173 -23.63 -2.85 13.86
N LEU A 174 -24.67 -2.53 14.61
CA LEU A 174 -26.02 -2.23 14.11
C LEU A 174 -26.16 -0.80 13.56
N GLN A 175 -25.09 0.02 13.61
CA GLN A 175 -25.09 1.43 13.23
C GLN A 175 -26.11 2.31 13.99
N LYS A 176 -26.51 1.90 15.20
CA LYS A 176 -27.46 2.58 16.07
C LYS A 176 -26.79 3.58 17.02
N THR A 177 -27.59 4.42 17.66
CA THR A 177 -27.16 5.36 18.71
C THR A 177 -27.65 4.90 20.08
N ILE A 178 -27.14 5.52 21.15
CA ILE A 178 -27.50 5.18 22.54
C ILE A 178 -29.00 5.46 22.84
N GLU A 179 -29.65 6.32 22.06
CA GLU A 179 -31.09 6.65 22.19
C GLU A 179 -31.98 5.48 21.76
N GLU A 180 -31.48 4.58 20.89
CA GLU A 180 -32.18 3.40 20.43
C GLU A 180 -31.96 2.25 21.43
N ASN A 181 -32.99 1.75 22.06
CA ASN A 181 -32.81 0.67 23.02
C ASN A 181 -32.42 -0.65 22.35
N ILE A 182 -31.33 -1.28 22.80
CA ILE A 182 -30.90 -2.62 22.44
C ILE A 182 -30.92 -3.48 23.72
N GLU A 183 -31.67 -4.56 23.70
CA GLU A 183 -31.63 -5.56 24.76
C GLU A 183 -30.46 -6.54 24.52
N ILE A 184 -29.74 -6.83 25.58
CA ILE A 184 -28.59 -7.76 25.54
C ILE A 184 -28.72 -8.68 26.76
N GLU A 185 -28.70 -9.97 26.48
CA GLU A 185 -28.68 -11.01 27.51
C GLU A 185 -27.32 -11.05 28.23
N ASP A 186 -27.31 -11.57 29.46
CA ASP A 186 -26.09 -11.75 30.22
C ASP A 186 -25.27 -12.92 29.64
N SER A 187 -24.03 -12.68 29.24
CA SER A 187 -23.14 -13.64 28.55
C SER A 187 -21.73 -13.53 29.07
N TYR A 188 -21.50 -13.75 30.38
CA TYR A 188 -20.17 -13.59 31.01
C TYR A 188 -19.74 -14.86 31.77
N PHE A 189 -18.48 -14.90 32.20
CA PHE A 189 -17.98 -16.01 33.02
C PHE A 189 -18.60 -15.97 34.43
N GLU A 190 -19.59 -16.83 34.64
CA GLU A 190 -20.20 -17.00 35.93
C GLU A 190 -19.45 -18.03 36.80
N ASN A 191 -19.46 -17.82 38.10
CA ASN A 191 -18.91 -18.80 39.06
C ASN A 191 -19.92 -19.95 39.27
N ILE A 192 -19.75 -21.05 38.54
CA ILE A 192 -20.59 -22.24 38.59
C ILE A 192 -20.12 -23.10 39.77
N THR A 193 -20.99 -23.32 40.72
CA THR A 193 -20.71 -24.08 41.96
C THR A 193 -21.49 -25.39 42.06
N ASN A 194 -22.53 -25.60 41.26
CA ASN A 194 -23.33 -26.80 41.24
C ASN A 194 -22.49 -28.02 40.76
N PRO A 195 -22.26 -29.03 41.58
CA PRO A 195 -21.45 -30.19 41.23
C PRO A 195 -21.96 -30.99 40.05
N TYR A 196 -23.28 -31.07 39.86
CA TYR A 196 -23.90 -31.78 38.74
C TYR A 196 -23.58 -31.04 37.42
N ASP A 197 -23.79 -29.74 37.37
CA ASP A 197 -23.53 -28.94 36.19
C ASP A 197 -22.03 -28.99 35.81
N ILE A 198 -21.13 -28.93 36.82
CA ILE A 198 -19.69 -29.10 36.62
C ILE A 198 -19.38 -30.48 36.02
N SER A 199 -19.99 -31.54 36.56
CA SER A 199 -19.73 -32.90 36.13
C SER A 199 -20.15 -33.17 34.67
N THR A 200 -21.23 -32.52 34.21
CA THR A 200 -21.68 -32.64 32.81
C THR A 200 -20.68 -32.02 31.83
N THR A 201 -20.06 -30.90 32.19
CA THR A 201 -19.05 -30.26 31.33
C THR A 201 -17.74 -31.04 31.29
N ILE A 202 -17.37 -31.70 32.37
CA ILE A 202 -16.18 -32.57 32.44
C ILE A 202 -16.43 -33.81 31.59
N LYS A 203 -17.57 -34.52 31.77
CA LYS A 203 -17.95 -35.66 30.95
C LYS A 203 -17.91 -35.35 29.46
N PHE A 204 -18.43 -34.18 29.07
CA PHE A 204 -18.39 -33.71 27.70
C PHE A 204 -16.95 -33.47 27.20
N ALA A 205 -16.13 -32.77 27.98
CA ALA A 205 -14.75 -32.46 27.62
C ALA A 205 -13.87 -33.72 27.53
N ASP A 206 -14.15 -34.78 28.28
CA ASP A 206 -13.41 -36.05 28.25
C ASP A 206 -13.60 -36.84 26.94
N LEU A 207 -14.68 -36.56 26.19
CA LEU A 207 -14.91 -37.13 24.87
C LEU A 207 -14.05 -36.52 23.76
N ILE A 208 -13.34 -35.44 24.05
CA ILE A 208 -12.60 -34.68 23.08
C ILE A 208 -11.10 -34.84 23.31
N ASP A 209 -10.35 -35.23 22.25
CA ASP A 209 -8.88 -35.30 22.25
C ASP A 209 -8.33 -34.92 20.87
N ILE A 210 -8.12 -33.65 20.68
CA ILE A 210 -7.61 -33.11 19.40
C ILE A 210 -6.08 -33.05 19.44
N LYS A 211 -5.43 -34.04 18.82
CA LYS A 211 -3.98 -34.06 18.60
C LYS A 211 -3.64 -33.47 17.24
N TRP A 212 -3.05 -32.28 17.25
CA TRP A 212 -2.64 -31.61 16.01
C TRP A 212 -1.45 -32.31 15.36
N PRO A 213 -1.51 -32.68 14.08
CA PRO A 213 -0.38 -33.29 13.39
C PRO A 213 0.79 -32.33 13.27
N LYS A 214 1.99 -32.87 13.12
CA LYS A 214 3.14 -32.02 12.77
C LYS A 214 2.92 -31.38 11.42
N SER A 215 3.22 -30.09 11.31
CA SER A 215 3.10 -29.37 10.05
C SER A 215 4.01 -29.99 8.98
N THR A 216 3.43 -30.24 7.81
CA THR A 216 4.12 -30.67 6.58
C THR A 216 3.90 -29.63 5.51
N TYR A 217 4.85 -29.50 4.57
CA TYR A 217 4.67 -28.57 3.45
C TYR A 217 3.68 -29.16 2.42
N HIS A 218 2.70 -28.35 2.05
CA HIS A 218 1.66 -28.67 1.08
C HIS A 218 1.94 -28.01 -0.26
N ILE A 219 3.02 -28.45 -0.92
CA ILE A 219 3.45 -27.91 -2.22
C ILE A 219 3.02 -28.87 -3.33
N PRO A 220 2.19 -28.44 -4.31
CA PRO A 220 1.82 -29.28 -5.43
C PRO A 220 3.02 -29.79 -6.22
N ILE A 221 2.98 -31.03 -6.66
CA ILE A 221 3.98 -31.59 -7.56
C ILE A 221 3.72 -30.99 -8.95
N TYR A 222 4.71 -30.30 -9.50
CA TYR A 222 4.59 -29.69 -10.81
C TYR A 222 4.64 -30.73 -11.93
N LYS A 223 5.54 -31.69 -11.81
CA LYS A 223 5.77 -32.76 -12.81
C LYS A 223 6.52 -33.94 -12.17
N GLU A 224 6.35 -35.15 -12.73
CA GLU A 224 7.26 -36.26 -12.45
C GLU A 224 8.70 -35.86 -12.82
N ASN A 225 9.68 -36.27 -12.04
CA ASN A 225 11.10 -35.92 -12.20
C ASN A 225 11.35 -34.39 -12.18
N SER A 226 10.63 -33.66 -11.31
CA SER A 226 10.73 -32.19 -11.16
C SER A 226 12.18 -31.70 -10.94
N THR A 227 13.01 -32.47 -10.22
CA THR A 227 14.40 -32.10 -9.92
C THR A 227 15.27 -32.08 -11.19
N GLU A 228 15.25 -33.14 -11.98
CA GLU A 228 15.99 -33.19 -13.24
C GLU A 228 15.49 -32.13 -14.22
N PHE A 229 14.17 -31.95 -14.25
CA PHE A 229 13.55 -30.92 -15.09
C PHE A 229 14.00 -29.51 -14.71
N LEU A 230 14.03 -29.16 -13.42
CA LEU A 230 14.52 -27.85 -12.95
C LEU A 230 15.99 -27.63 -13.33
N ARG A 231 16.86 -28.63 -13.11
CA ARG A 231 18.29 -28.55 -13.47
C ARG A 231 18.48 -28.32 -14.97
N ALA A 232 17.81 -29.09 -15.82
CA ALA A 232 17.91 -28.94 -17.26
C ALA A 232 17.37 -27.58 -17.73
N LEU A 233 16.24 -27.13 -17.16
CA LEU A 233 15.61 -25.87 -17.50
C LEU A 233 16.49 -24.67 -17.08
N ALA A 234 17.03 -24.69 -15.87
CA ALA A 234 17.93 -23.65 -15.36
C ALA A 234 19.25 -23.56 -16.17
N LYS A 235 19.85 -24.71 -16.49
CA LYS A 235 21.06 -24.76 -17.33
C LYS A 235 20.80 -24.13 -18.70
N LYS A 236 19.75 -24.59 -19.40
CA LYS A 236 19.40 -24.08 -20.74
C LYS A 236 19.02 -22.58 -20.69
N GLY A 237 18.34 -22.17 -19.63
CA GLY A 237 17.99 -20.77 -19.43
C GLY A 237 19.21 -19.87 -19.22
N LEU A 238 20.18 -20.33 -18.43
CA LEU A 238 21.44 -19.60 -18.21
C LEU A 238 22.28 -19.50 -19.51
N GLU A 239 22.40 -20.60 -20.27
CA GLU A 239 23.05 -20.61 -21.57
C GLU A 239 22.43 -19.56 -22.52
N LYS A 240 21.11 -19.51 -22.60
CA LYS A 240 20.39 -18.51 -23.38
C LYS A 240 20.66 -17.08 -22.90
N ARG A 241 20.69 -16.84 -21.59
CA ARG A 241 20.92 -15.50 -20.99
C ARG A 241 22.34 -14.98 -21.26
N LEU A 242 23.32 -15.88 -21.32
CA LEU A 242 24.74 -15.56 -21.51
C LEU A 242 25.25 -15.88 -22.93
N ASN A 243 24.35 -15.99 -23.92
CA ASN A 243 24.68 -16.25 -25.33
C ASN A 243 25.61 -17.47 -25.50
N ASN A 244 25.33 -18.55 -24.78
CA ASN A 244 26.13 -19.81 -24.71
C ASN A 244 27.57 -19.69 -24.19
N ASN A 245 27.98 -18.53 -23.70
CA ASN A 245 29.27 -18.29 -23.09
C ASN A 245 29.13 -18.18 -21.57
N VAL A 246 28.99 -19.33 -20.89
CA VAL A 246 28.76 -19.39 -19.44
C VAL A 246 30.08 -19.48 -18.69
N PRO A 247 30.51 -18.44 -17.95
CA PRO A 247 31.73 -18.49 -17.13
C PRO A 247 31.67 -19.56 -16.04
N GLU A 248 32.82 -20.06 -15.60
CA GLU A 248 32.91 -21.12 -14.60
C GLU A 248 32.29 -20.71 -13.24
N GLU A 249 32.41 -19.46 -12.88
CA GLU A 249 31.80 -18.90 -11.67
C GLU A 249 30.27 -19.06 -11.67
N TYR A 250 29.62 -18.79 -12.82
CA TYR A 250 28.17 -18.97 -12.96
C TYR A 250 27.74 -20.42 -12.85
N LYS A 251 28.51 -21.34 -13.44
CA LYS A 251 28.22 -22.77 -13.34
C LYS A 251 28.30 -23.27 -11.91
N LYS A 252 29.36 -22.89 -11.18
CA LYS A 252 29.52 -23.23 -9.75
C LYS A 252 28.40 -22.67 -8.91
N ARG A 253 28.01 -21.40 -9.09
CA ARG A 253 26.93 -20.75 -8.39
C ARG A 253 25.59 -21.41 -8.70
N LEU A 254 25.30 -21.74 -9.98
CA LEU A 254 24.07 -22.41 -10.38
C LEU A 254 23.94 -23.78 -9.72
N THR A 255 24.99 -24.57 -9.74
CA THR A 255 25.04 -25.90 -9.11
C THR A 255 24.76 -25.79 -7.62
N TYR A 256 25.46 -24.89 -6.93
CA TYR A 256 25.27 -24.65 -5.51
C TYR A 256 23.83 -24.27 -5.15
N GLU A 257 23.24 -23.31 -5.88
CA GLU A 257 21.85 -22.88 -5.62
C GLU A 257 20.86 -24.03 -5.85
N LEU A 258 21.03 -24.82 -6.92
CA LEU A 258 20.17 -25.98 -7.20
C LEU A 258 20.27 -27.04 -6.11
N ASP A 259 21.48 -27.35 -5.62
CA ASP A 259 21.69 -28.30 -4.52
C ASP A 259 21.00 -27.83 -3.23
N VAL A 260 21.06 -26.54 -2.90
CA VAL A 260 20.35 -25.97 -1.74
C VAL A 260 18.83 -26.07 -1.92
N ILE A 261 18.31 -25.70 -3.09
CA ILE A 261 16.87 -25.74 -3.40
C ILE A 261 16.34 -27.19 -3.28
N GLU A 262 17.09 -28.18 -3.77
CA GLU A 262 16.74 -29.59 -3.68
C GLU A 262 16.76 -30.10 -2.23
N LYS A 263 17.85 -29.80 -1.51
CA LYS A 263 18.01 -30.20 -0.10
C LYS A 263 16.87 -29.65 0.78
N MET A 264 16.37 -28.47 0.45
CA MET A 264 15.27 -27.82 1.16
C MET A 264 13.87 -28.19 0.65
N ASN A 265 13.77 -29.10 -0.37
CA ASN A 265 12.52 -29.56 -0.99
C ASN A 265 11.68 -28.42 -1.65
N TYR A 266 12.30 -27.39 -2.21
CA TYR A 266 11.59 -26.29 -2.87
C TYR A 266 11.58 -26.35 -4.39
N VAL A 267 11.97 -27.46 -5.01
CA VAL A 267 12.00 -27.67 -6.48
C VAL A 267 10.66 -27.30 -7.12
N ASN A 268 9.58 -27.87 -6.61
CA ASN A 268 8.25 -27.61 -7.15
C ASN A 268 7.79 -26.17 -6.96
N TYR A 269 8.21 -25.52 -5.88
CA TYR A 269 7.94 -24.08 -5.66
C TYR A 269 8.51 -23.24 -6.80
N PHE A 270 9.79 -23.41 -7.15
CA PHE A 270 10.41 -22.68 -8.25
C PHE A 270 9.75 -22.97 -9.60
N LEU A 271 9.36 -24.21 -9.84
CA LEU A 271 8.67 -24.59 -11.07
C LEU A 271 7.25 -24.01 -11.18
N ILE A 272 6.51 -23.92 -10.07
CA ILE A 272 5.20 -23.24 -10.02
C ILE A 272 5.34 -21.76 -10.33
N VAL A 273 6.35 -21.09 -9.74
CA VAL A 273 6.64 -19.68 -10.03
C VAL A 273 7.03 -19.49 -11.48
N TYR A 274 7.93 -20.31 -12.02
CA TYR A 274 8.30 -20.31 -13.44
C TYR A 274 7.08 -20.43 -14.34
N ASP A 275 6.15 -21.30 -14.03
CA ASP A 275 4.98 -21.62 -14.83
C ASP A 275 4.07 -20.41 -15.04
N PHE A 276 3.66 -19.72 -13.96
CA PHE A 276 2.78 -18.57 -14.12
C PHE A 276 3.49 -17.34 -14.67
N ILE A 277 4.82 -17.22 -14.51
CA ILE A 277 5.62 -16.21 -15.20
C ILE A 277 5.66 -16.50 -16.71
N LEU A 278 5.84 -17.77 -17.10
CA LEU A 278 5.81 -18.18 -18.50
C LEU A 278 4.43 -17.91 -19.13
N PHE A 279 3.35 -18.22 -18.40
CA PHE A 279 1.97 -17.88 -18.82
C PHE A 279 1.84 -16.36 -19.03
N SER A 280 2.28 -15.56 -18.07
CA SER A 280 2.18 -14.10 -18.17
C SER A 280 2.91 -13.56 -19.40
N LYS A 281 4.16 -14.01 -19.64
CA LYS A 281 4.96 -13.59 -20.80
C LYS A 281 4.32 -14.01 -22.13
N LYS A 282 3.73 -15.19 -22.20
CA LYS A 282 3.02 -15.68 -23.41
C LYS A 282 1.75 -14.90 -23.71
N ASN A 283 1.10 -14.33 -22.70
CA ASN A 283 -0.15 -13.57 -22.82
C ASN A 283 0.09 -12.04 -22.81
N ASN A 284 1.32 -11.59 -23.02
CA ASN A 284 1.69 -10.16 -23.00
C ASN A 284 1.29 -9.45 -21.70
N ILE A 285 1.36 -10.14 -20.57
CA ILE A 285 1.19 -9.56 -19.24
C ILE A 285 2.56 -9.14 -18.73
N LEU A 286 2.76 -7.84 -18.56
CA LEU A 286 4.05 -7.32 -18.11
C LEU A 286 4.33 -7.75 -16.66
N VAL A 287 5.52 -8.31 -16.47
CA VAL A 287 6.04 -8.75 -15.18
C VAL A 287 7.24 -7.89 -14.82
N GLY A 288 7.31 -7.43 -13.58
CA GLY A 288 8.46 -6.67 -13.08
C GLY A 288 9.77 -7.46 -13.14
N PRO A 289 10.93 -6.77 -13.15
CA PRO A 289 12.24 -7.43 -13.31
C PRO A 289 12.68 -8.24 -12.08
N GLY A 290 11.84 -8.38 -11.09
CA GLY A 290 12.03 -9.03 -9.80
C GLY A 290 11.62 -8.15 -8.64
N ARG A 291 11.72 -8.67 -7.41
CA ARG A 291 11.46 -7.92 -6.18
C ARG A 291 12.15 -8.57 -4.98
N GLY A 292 12.42 -7.77 -3.96
CA GLY A 292 12.90 -8.26 -2.68
C GLY A 292 14.18 -9.08 -2.75
N SER A 293 14.24 -10.15 -1.96
CA SER A 293 15.43 -11.02 -1.89
C SER A 293 15.51 -12.03 -3.04
N GLY A 294 14.41 -12.36 -3.70
CA GLY A 294 14.37 -13.32 -4.81
C GLY A 294 15.28 -12.94 -6.00
N ALA A 295 15.61 -11.63 -6.13
CA ALA A 295 16.55 -11.14 -7.14
C ALA A 295 18.01 -11.58 -6.89
N ALA A 296 18.32 -12.18 -5.74
CA ALA A 296 19.68 -12.70 -5.45
C ALA A 296 19.91 -14.14 -5.94
N SER A 297 18.90 -14.79 -6.56
CA SER A 297 19.02 -16.16 -7.05
C SER A 297 19.37 -16.24 -8.54
N LEU A 298 20.45 -16.94 -8.85
CA LEU A 298 20.83 -17.25 -10.23
C LEU A 298 19.86 -18.24 -10.89
N VAL A 299 19.26 -19.13 -10.11
CA VAL A 299 18.20 -20.01 -10.61
C VAL A 299 16.99 -19.19 -11.06
N ASN A 300 16.54 -18.20 -10.28
CA ASN A 300 15.45 -17.31 -10.70
C ASN A 300 15.78 -16.52 -11.97
N TYR A 301 17.03 -16.06 -12.10
CA TYR A 301 17.52 -15.40 -13.32
C TYR A 301 17.50 -16.33 -14.53
N SER A 302 18.01 -17.54 -14.34
CA SER A 302 18.07 -18.57 -15.39
C SER A 302 16.68 -18.99 -15.87
N LEU A 303 15.73 -19.13 -14.96
CA LEU A 303 14.33 -19.46 -15.25
C LEU A 303 13.54 -18.28 -15.89
N GLY A 304 14.13 -17.09 -15.90
CA GLY A 304 13.43 -15.90 -16.38
C GLY A 304 12.35 -15.37 -15.42
N ILE A 305 12.42 -15.76 -14.15
CA ILE A 305 11.55 -15.24 -13.08
C ILE A 305 11.95 -13.79 -12.77
N ILE A 306 13.24 -13.50 -12.81
CA ILE A 306 13.80 -12.16 -12.64
C ILE A 306 14.65 -11.77 -13.85
N ASN A 307 14.89 -10.45 -14.03
CA ASN A 307 15.74 -9.91 -15.11
C ASN A 307 17.03 -9.27 -14.59
N VAL A 308 17.31 -9.38 -13.29
CA VAL A 308 18.54 -8.91 -12.68
C VAL A 308 19.54 -10.07 -12.58
N ASP A 309 20.75 -9.86 -13.11
CA ASP A 309 21.85 -10.80 -12.95
C ASP A 309 22.46 -10.67 -11.55
N PRO A 310 22.33 -11.68 -10.68
CA PRO A 310 22.78 -11.56 -9.29
C PRO A 310 24.31 -11.51 -9.12
N LEU A 311 25.08 -12.10 -10.03
CA LEU A 311 26.54 -12.06 -9.96
C LEU A 311 27.08 -10.69 -10.38
N LYS A 312 26.50 -10.09 -11.41
CA LYS A 312 26.88 -8.75 -11.87
C LYS A 312 26.77 -7.68 -10.77
N TYR A 313 25.85 -7.86 -9.84
CA TYR A 313 25.59 -6.91 -8.74
C TYR A 313 26.03 -7.43 -7.36
N ASP A 314 26.85 -8.49 -7.28
CA ASP A 314 27.31 -9.10 -6.02
C ASP A 314 26.17 -9.41 -5.03
N LEU A 315 25.07 -9.99 -5.52
CA LEU A 315 23.93 -10.35 -4.69
C LEU A 315 24.15 -11.72 -4.05
N ILE A 316 23.85 -11.80 -2.75
CA ILE A 316 24.13 -12.97 -1.91
C ILE A 316 22.88 -13.85 -1.83
N PHE A 317 23.00 -15.13 -2.31
CA PHE A 317 21.89 -16.10 -2.35
C PHE A 317 21.31 -16.41 -0.97
N GLU A 318 22.16 -16.52 0.05
CA GLU A 318 21.78 -16.84 1.42
C GLU A 318 20.89 -15.73 2.07
N ARG A 319 20.85 -14.54 1.48
CA ARG A 319 19.87 -13.51 1.82
C ARG A 319 18.45 -13.89 1.38
N PHE A 320 18.33 -14.65 0.32
CA PHE A 320 17.07 -15.16 -0.21
C PHE A 320 16.74 -16.51 0.42
N LEU A 321 17.61 -17.50 0.26
CA LEU A 321 17.43 -18.86 0.76
C LEU A 321 18.65 -19.31 1.57
N ASN A 322 18.45 -19.48 2.87
CA ASN A 322 19.51 -19.84 3.80
C ASN A 322 19.31 -21.30 4.26
N PRO A 323 20.25 -22.22 3.96
CA PRO A 323 20.13 -23.64 4.31
C PRO A 323 20.08 -23.91 5.82
N ASP A 324 20.61 -23.00 6.65
CA ASP A 324 20.59 -23.11 8.12
C ASP A 324 19.28 -22.55 8.73
N ARG A 325 18.35 -22.14 7.89
CA ARG A 325 17.08 -21.58 8.29
C ARG A 325 15.90 -22.31 7.63
N ILE A 326 15.09 -22.96 8.42
CA ILE A 326 13.86 -23.61 7.96
C ILE A 326 12.75 -22.55 7.82
N THR A 327 12.72 -21.88 6.67
CA THR A 327 11.60 -20.97 6.31
C THR A 327 11.37 -21.08 4.81
N MET A 328 10.10 -21.00 4.41
CA MET A 328 9.76 -20.97 2.97
C MET A 328 10.44 -19.78 2.27
N PRO A 329 10.92 -19.97 1.03
CA PRO A 329 11.35 -18.86 0.20
C PRO A 329 10.16 -17.98 -0.15
N ASP A 330 10.38 -16.67 -0.24
CA ASP A 330 9.37 -15.70 -0.64
C ASP A 330 9.83 -15.05 -1.96
N ILE A 331 9.22 -15.45 -3.07
CA ILE A 331 9.45 -14.86 -4.38
C ILE A 331 8.29 -13.92 -4.68
N ASP A 332 8.45 -12.69 -4.27
CA ASP A 332 7.55 -11.60 -4.62
C ASP A 332 7.60 -11.29 -6.12
N ILE A 333 6.44 -11.10 -6.75
CA ILE A 333 6.36 -10.75 -8.16
C ILE A 333 5.39 -9.61 -8.37
N ASP A 334 5.85 -8.59 -9.09
CA ASP A 334 5.05 -7.45 -9.47
C ASP A 334 4.44 -7.67 -10.86
N PHE A 335 3.13 -7.52 -10.96
CA PHE A 335 2.36 -7.63 -12.21
C PHE A 335 1.73 -6.29 -12.59
N ASP A 336 1.41 -6.15 -13.85
CA ASP A 336 0.44 -5.17 -14.33
C ASP A 336 -0.88 -5.34 -13.56
N SER A 337 -1.34 -4.27 -12.91
CA SER A 337 -2.52 -4.35 -12.02
C SER A 337 -3.82 -4.63 -12.76
N LEU A 338 -3.91 -4.31 -14.04
CA LEU A 338 -5.11 -4.56 -14.86
C LEU A 338 -5.24 -6.03 -15.28
N LYS A 339 -4.11 -6.70 -15.49
CA LYS A 339 -4.06 -8.09 -15.99
C LYS A 339 -3.67 -9.12 -14.92
N ARG A 340 -3.36 -8.69 -13.68
CA ARG A 340 -3.00 -9.59 -12.57
C ARG A 340 -4.04 -10.67 -12.30
N GLU A 341 -5.32 -10.32 -12.42
CA GLU A 341 -6.42 -11.25 -12.15
C GLU A 341 -6.44 -12.44 -13.12
N GLU A 342 -6.04 -12.24 -14.37
CA GLU A 342 -5.92 -13.30 -15.38
C GLU A 342 -4.88 -14.35 -14.96
N VAL A 343 -3.76 -13.90 -14.34
CA VAL A 343 -2.72 -14.80 -13.85
C VAL A 343 -3.22 -15.61 -12.66
N ILE A 344 -3.96 -14.98 -11.72
CA ILE A 344 -4.52 -15.66 -10.56
C ILE A 344 -5.58 -16.68 -11.00
N GLU A 345 -6.40 -16.33 -11.99
CA GLU A 345 -7.39 -17.25 -12.55
C GLU A 345 -6.72 -18.45 -13.25
N TYR A 346 -5.66 -18.22 -14.01
CA TYR A 346 -4.87 -19.30 -14.60
C TYR A 346 -4.34 -20.26 -13.53
N VAL A 347 -3.76 -19.74 -12.44
CA VAL A 347 -3.25 -20.55 -11.34
C VAL A 347 -4.37 -21.36 -10.69
N SER A 348 -5.52 -20.74 -10.43
CA SER A 348 -6.67 -21.40 -9.82
C SER A 348 -7.23 -22.52 -10.72
N ASN A 349 -7.30 -22.29 -12.03
CA ASN A 349 -7.78 -23.29 -12.98
C ASN A 349 -6.78 -24.46 -13.15
N LYS A 350 -5.47 -24.17 -13.10
CA LYS A 350 -4.42 -25.19 -13.28
C LYS A 350 -4.23 -26.08 -12.07
N TYR A 351 -4.17 -25.49 -10.86
CA TYR A 351 -3.88 -26.24 -9.63
C TYR A 351 -5.13 -26.73 -8.88
N GLY A 352 -6.31 -26.26 -9.28
CA GLY A 352 -7.61 -26.64 -8.75
C GLY A 352 -8.26 -25.53 -7.90
N LYS A 353 -9.52 -25.24 -8.17
CA LYS A 353 -10.31 -24.22 -7.45
C LYS A 353 -10.54 -24.57 -5.97
N ASP A 354 -10.51 -25.87 -5.63
CA ASP A 354 -10.62 -26.37 -4.27
C ASP A 354 -9.28 -26.40 -3.51
N LYS A 355 -8.17 -26.19 -4.24
CA LYS A 355 -6.79 -26.18 -3.73
C LYS A 355 -6.15 -24.80 -3.75
N THR A 356 -6.90 -23.80 -4.20
CA THR A 356 -6.42 -22.40 -4.27
C THR A 356 -7.41 -21.46 -3.62
N ALA A 357 -6.91 -20.51 -2.84
CA ALA A 357 -7.73 -19.46 -2.25
C ALA A 357 -6.92 -18.17 -2.06
N ARG A 358 -7.60 -17.02 -2.01
CA ARG A 358 -6.97 -15.78 -1.59
C ARG A 358 -6.86 -15.74 -0.07
N ILE A 359 -5.87 -15.03 0.42
CA ILE A 359 -5.67 -14.91 1.86
C ILE A 359 -6.66 -13.89 2.43
N ILE A 360 -7.31 -14.25 3.54
CA ILE A 360 -8.14 -13.35 4.32
C ILE A 360 -7.27 -12.33 5.08
N SER A 361 -7.83 -11.18 5.34
CA SER A 361 -7.28 -10.21 6.28
C SER A 361 -8.39 -9.70 7.20
N PHE A 362 -8.07 -9.44 8.46
CA PHE A 362 -9.03 -8.95 9.44
C PHE A 362 -8.79 -7.48 9.72
N ASN A 363 -9.80 -6.65 9.48
CA ASN A 363 -9.77 -5.25 9.88
C ASN A 363 -10.15 -5.15 11.36
N THR A 364 -9.37 -4.38 12.12
CA THR A 364 -9.59 -4.16 13.55
C THR A 364 -10.11 -2.75 13.82
N LEU A 365 -10.77 -2.57 14.95
CA LEU A 365 -11.16 -1.26 15.47
C LEU A 365 -9.91 -0.51 15.94
N LEU A 366 -9.34 0.33 15.07
CA LEU A 366 -8.20 1.19 15.37
C LEU A 366 -8.63 2.45 16.14
N PRO A 367 -7.74 3.13 16.89
CA PRO A 367 -8.07 4.29 17.72
C PRO A 367 -8.92 5.36 17.03
N LYS A 368 -8.51 5.87 15.87
CA LYS A 368 -9.30 6.87 15.12
C LYS A 368 -10.69 6.38 14.74
N GLN A 369 -10.77 5.12 14.31
CA GLN A 369 -12.04 4.55 13.85
C GLN A 369 -13.01 4.35 15.02
N VAL A 370 -12.55 3.74 16.12
CA VAL A 370 -13.41 3.47 17.28
C VAL A 370 -13.86 4.78 17.95
N ILE A 371 -13.01 5.83 17.97
CA ILE A 371 -13.38 7.15 18.49
C ILE A 371 -14.51 7.76 17.64
N ARG A 372 -14.44 7.69 16.32
CA ARG A 372 -15.50 8.19 15.43
C ARG A 372 -16.78 7.38 15.55
N ASP A 373 -16.66 6.04 15.54
CA ASP A 373 -17.83 5.16 15.68
C ASP A 373 -18.52 5.38 17.03
N MET A 374 -17.75 5.46 18.12
CA MET A 374 -18.30 5.74 19.45
C MET A 374 -18.79 7.18 19.62
N GLY A 375 -18.13 8.16 19.00
CA GLY A 375 -18.61 9.55 18.95
C GLY A 375 -20.01 9.65 18.34
N ARG A 376 -20.26 8.90 17.26
CA ARG A 376 -21.58 8.77 16.64
C ARG A 376 -22.59 8.05 17.57
N VAL A 377 -22.17 6.92 18.16
CA VAL A 377 -23.04 6.15 19.10
C VAL A 377 -23.48 6.98 20.27
N LEU A 378 -22.60 7.80 20.84
CA LEU A 378 -22.86 8.65 22.01
C LEU A 378 -23.43 10.04 21.67
N ASN A 379 -23.69 10.33 20.39
CA ASN A 379 -24.15 11.65 19.90
C ASN A 379 -23.25 12.82 20.33
N LEU A 380 -21.91 12.62 20.38
CA LEU A 380 -20.97 13.64 20.78
C LEU A 380 -20.70 14.67 19.68
N ASN A 381 -20.28 15.87 20.11
CA ASN A 381 -19.96 16.96 19.19
C ASN A 381 -18.85 16.55 18.20
N SER A 382 -19.12 16.64 16.90
CA SER A 382 -18.18 16.28 15.82
C SER A 382 -16.88 17.08 15.86
N ILE A 383 -16.91 18.35 16.31
CA ILE A 383 -15.73 19.21 16.45
C ILE A 383 -14.78 18.63 17.51
N LEU A 384 -15.31 18.12 18.63
CA LEU A 384 -14.52 17.47 19.68
C LEU A 384 -13.86 16.19 19.12
N ILE A 385 -14.65 15.35 18.44
CA ILE A 385 -14.17 14.10 17.83
C ILE A 385 -13.04 14.36 16.82
N ASP A 386 -13.23 15.33 15.92
CA ASP A 386 -12.21 15.69 14.94
C ASP A 386 -10.95 16.25 15.59
N LYS A 387 -11.09 17.04 16.66
CA LYS A 387 -9.94 17.57 17.41
C LYS A 387 -9.13 16.45 18.05
N ILE A 388 -9.77 15.44 18.65
CA ILE A 388 -9.10 14.26 19.21
C ILE A 388 -8.42 13.46 18.08
N CYS A 389 -9.15 13.18 16.99
CA CYS A 389 -8.64 12.39 15.88
C CYS A 389 -7.44 13.04 15.15
N LYS A 390 -7.33 14.37 15.15
CA LYS A 390 -6.18 15.09 14.56
C LYS A 390 -4.88 14.87 15.32
N THR A 391 -4.94 14.61 16.63
CA THR A 391 -3.74 14.33 17.44
C THR A 391 -3.19 12.92 17.23
N ILE A 392 -3.98 12.02 16.67
CA ILE A 392 -3.62 10.63 16.38
C ILE A 392 -3.07 10.58 14.95
N LYS A 393 -1.89 10.03 14.75
CA LYS A 393 -1.29 9.81 13.41
C LYS A 393 -1.57 8.38 12.95
N ASP A 394 -0.61 7.47 13.20
CA ASP A 394 -0.66 6.08 12.75
C ASP A 394 -0.62 5.09 13.94
N GLU A 395 -0.89 5.59 15.14
CA GLU A 395 -0.89 4.79 16.35
C GLU A 395 -2.00 3.72 16.31
N LYS A 396 -1.61 2.47 16.62
CA LYS A 396 -2.49 1.30 16.50
C LYS A 396 -3.24 0.97 17.79
N ASP A 397 -2.81 1.50 18.93
CA ASP A 397 -3.42 1.29 20.23
C ASP A 397 -3.33 2.55 21.12
N PHE A 398 -4.10 2.55 22.20
CA PHE A 398 -4.14 3.67 23.15
C PHE A 398 -2.94 3.72 24.09
N GLU A 399 -2.18 2.63 24.24
CA GLU A 399 -0.98 2.64 25.10
C GLU A 399 0.09 3.57 24.51
N ILE A 400 0.25 3.54 23.17
CA ILE A 400 1.17 4.45 22.46
C ILE A 400 0.73 5.90 22.63
N LEU A 401 -0.59 6.16 22.61
CA LEU A 401 -1.17 7.50 22.75
C LEU A 401 -1.00 8.11 24.13
N LYS A 402 -0.70 7.31 25.17
CA LYS A 402 -0.34 7.79 26.52
C LYS A 402 0.92 8.67 26.55
N ASN A 403 1.75 8.62 25.52
CA ASN A 403 2.94 9.46 25.37
C ASN A 403 2.69 10.74 24.53
N ASN A 404 1.47 10.91 23.98
CA ASN A 404 1.13 12.08 23.17
C ASN A 404 0.53 13.18 24.03
N GLN A 405 1.34 14.21 24.34
CA GLN A 405 0.96 15.30 25.26
C GLN A 405 -0.25 16.09 24.78
N GLU A 406 -0.41 16.29 23.47
CA GLU A 406 -1.56 17.01 22.91
C GLU A 406 -2.86 16.22 23.10
N PHE A 407 -2.80 14.91 22.82
CA PHE A 407 -3.91 13.97 23.07
C PHE A 407 -4.31 14.00 24.55
N ILE A 408 -3.36 13.82 25.47
CA ILE A 408 -3.59 13.83 26.91
C ILE A 408 -4.23 15.14 27.39
N ASN A 409 -3.75 16.30 26.90
CA ASN A 409 -4.28 17.60 27.28
C ASN A 409 -5.74 17.80 26.89
N ILE A 410 -6.15 17.28 25.70
CA ILE A 410 -7.56 17.36 25.26
C ILE A 410 -8.42 16.46 26.14
N ILE A 411 -7.97 15.23 26.41
CA ILE A 411 -8.75 14.25 27.20
C ILE A 411 -8.92 14.75 28.63
N ASN A 412 -7.85 15.24 29.28
CA ASN A 412 -7.90 15.67 30.67
C ASN A 412 -8.78 16.92 30.93
N ARG A 413 -9.04 17.71 29.91
CA ARG A 413 -9.87 18.93 30.00
C ARG A 413 -11.36 18.70 29.74
N ASN A 414 -11.77 17.49 29.35
CA ASN A 414 -13.15 17.20 28.97
C ASN A 414 -13.58 15.83 29.47
N GLU A 415 -14.58 15.79 30.35
CA GLU A 415 -15.08 14.53 30.95
C GLU A 415 -15.75 13.62 29.90
N GLU A 416 -16.42 14.18 28.90
CA GLU A 416 -16.99 13.39 27.80
C GLU A 416 -15.88 12.69 27.02
N ALA A 417 -14.77 13.39 26.76
CA ALA A 417 -13.61 12.80 26.11
C ALA A 417 -12.95 11.70 26.95
N LYS A 418 -12.84 11.87 28.27
CA LYS A 418 -12.34 10.82 29.18
C LYS A 418 -13.18 9.57 29.13
N ASN A 419 -14.50 9.73 29.22
CA ASN A 419 -15.44 8.60 29.15
C ASN A 419 -15.37 7.91 27.78
N LEU A 420 -15.37 8.68 26.71
CA LEU A 420 -15.19 8.18 25.35
C LEU A 420 -13.92 7.33 25.20
N ILE A 421 -12.79 7.85 25.64
CA ILE A 421 -11.50 7.12 25.50
C ILE A 421 -11.47 5.87 26.37
N ARG A 422 -12.08 5.87 27.56
CA ARG A 422 -12.22 4.69 28.40
C ARG A 422 -12.99 3.57 27.66
N ILE A 423 -14.09 3.91 27.00
CA ILE A 423 -14.87 2.96 26.21
C ILE A 423 -14.07 2.50 25.00
N CYS A 424 -13.48 3.43 24.25
CA CYS A 424 -12.71 3.12 23.05
C CYS A 424 -11.52 2.21 23.32
N ASN A 425 -10.84 2.37 24.45
CA ASN A 425 -9.72 1.53 24.84
C ASN A 425 -10.12 0.06 25.03
N LYS A 426 -11.31 -0.22 25.56
CA LYS A 426 -11.84 -1.58 25.70
C LYS A 426 -12.22 -2.22 24.35
N LEU A 427 -12.66 -1.43 23.39
CA LEU A 427 -13.08 -1.90 22.08
C LEU A 427 -11.95 -1.94 21.05
N CYS A 428 -10.85 -1.23 21.31
CA CYS A 428 -9.72 -1.14 20.39
C CYS A 428 -9.07 -2.51 20.17
N GLY A 429 -8.74 -2.79 18.92
CA GLY A 429 -8.10 -4.04 18.51
C GLY A 429 -9.07 -5.18 18.23
N LEU A 430 -10.37 -5.10 18.60
CA LEU A 430 -11.35 -6.11 18.25
C LEU A 430 -11.52 -6.18 16.72
N LYS A 431 -11.75 -7.38 16.20
CA LYS A 431 -11.93 -7.61 14.75
C LYS A 431 -13.34 -7.14 14.34
N LYS A 432 -13.37 -6.28 13.32
CA LYS A 432 -14.62 -5.67 12.84
C LYS A 432 -15.23 -6.43 11.66
N ASN A 433 -14.43 -6.67 10.64
CA ASN A 433 -14.86 -7.36 9.43
C ASN A 433 -13.66 -8.01 8.73
N THR A 434 -13.97 -8.83 7.73
CA THR A 434 -12.97 -9.45 6.86
C THR A 434 -12.69 -8.57 5.64
N SER A 435 -11.50 -8.70 5.10
CA SER A 435 -11.11 -8.16 3.80
C SER A 435 -10.20 -9.15 3.07
N VAL A 436 -9.95 -8.90 1.79
CA VAL A 436 -9.04 -9.71 0.98
C VAL A 436 -7.63 -9.16 1.13
N HIS A 437 -6.66 -10.00 1.45
CA HIS A 437 -5.26 -9.60 1.39
C HIS A 437 -4.88 -9.20 -0.03
N ALA A 438 -4.21 -8.06 -0.18
CA ALA A 438 -4.04 -7.41 -1.47
C ALA A 438 -3.31 -8.27 -2.53
N ALA A 439 -2.43 -9.18 -2.11
CA ALA A 439 -1.53 -9.91 -3.00
C ALA A 439 -1.55 -11.44 -2.81
N GLY A 440 -1.81 -11.92 -1.60
CA GLY A 440 -1.59 -13.32 -1.23
C GLY A 440 -2.60 -14.30 -1.80
N VAL A 441 -2.10 -15.35 -2.44
CA VAL A 441 -2.86 -16.51 -2.90
C VAL A 441 -2.19 -17.78 -2.35
N VAL A 442 -2.99 -18.68 -1.80
CA VAL A 442 -2.53 -19.98 -1.33
C VAL A 442 -2.73 -21.01 -2.43
N ILE A 443 -1.73 -21.89 -2.58
CA ILE A 443 -1.77 -23.05 -3.48
C ILE A 443 -1.40 -24.29 -2.66
N SER A 444 -2.19 -25.36 -2.77
CA SER A 444 -2.01 -26.60 -2.01
C SER A 444 -2.06 -27.84 -2.90
N ASP A 445 -1.39 -28.91 -2.49
CA ASP A 445 -1.50 -30.24 -3.10
C ASP A 445 -2.80 -30.96 -2.72
N ILE A 446 -3.41 -30.59 -1.59
CA ILE A 446 -4.67 -31.14 -1.10
C ILE A 446 -5.75 -30.06 -1.02
N ARG A 447 -7.00 -30.46 -0.85
CA ARG A 447 -8.14 -29.54 -0.70
C ARG A 447 -7.98 -28.65 0.54
N LEU A 448 -8.17 -27.36 0.39
CA LEU A 448 -8.00 -26.38 1.47
C LEU A 448 -9.04 -26.53 2.59
N ASP A 449 -10.27 -26.97 2.27
CA ASP A 449 -11.32 -27.23 3.26
C ASP A 449 -11.03 -28.44 4.17
N THR A 450 -9.96 -29.20 3.90
CA THR A 450 -9.43 -30.24 4.80
C THR A 450 -8.35 -29.74 5.75
N ILE A 451 -7.92 -28.50 5.61
CA ILE A 451 -6.89 -27.89 6.44
C ILE A 451 -7.49 -26.78 7.30
N MET A 452 -8.36 -25.96 6.70
CA MET A 452 -8.94 -24.77 7.34
C MET A 452 -10.35 -24.48 6.81
N PRO A 453 -11.19 -23.72 7.55
CA PRO A 453 -12.43 -23.21 7.01
C PRO A 453 -12.18 -22.24 5.85
N LEU A 454 -13.07 -22.23 4.87
CA LEU A 454 -13.04 -21.28 3.76
C LEU A 454 -14.17 -20.26 3.89
N TYR A 455 -14.01 -19.13 3.25
CA TYR A 455 -14.96 -18.02 3.28
C TYR A 455 -15.12 -17.42 1.89
N LYS A 456 -16.33 -16.99 1.52
CA LYS A 456 -16.59 -16.36 0.23
C LYS A 456 -16.90 -14.87 0.42
N SER A 457 -16.19 -14.02 -0.30
CA SER A 457 -16.43 -12.57 -0.32
C SER A 457 -16.31 -12.06 -1.75
N ASN A 458 -17.29 -11.30 -2.21
CA ASN A 458 -17.32 -10.73 -3.57
C ASN A 458 -17.03 -11.75 -4.68
N GLY A 459 -17.57 -12.96 -4.55
CA GLY A 459 -17.37 -14.06 -5.51
C GLY A 459 -16.04 -14.80 -5.40
N MET A 460 -15.11 -14.35 -4.55
CA MET A 460 -13.79 -14.95 -4.34
C MET A 460 -13.78 -15.87 -3.12
N ILE A 461 -13.08 -16.99 -3.21
CA ILE A 461 -12.81 -17.90 -2.09
C ILE A 461 -11.60 -17.40 -1.32
N LEU A 462 -11.76 -17.25 -0.01
CA LEU A 462 -10.74 -16.80 0.93
C LEU A 462 -10.39 -17.92 1.91
N THR A 463 -9.15 -17.94 2.37
CA THR A 463 -8.72 -18.76 3.52
C THR A 463 -9.42 -18.29 4.79
N GLY A 464 -9.67 -19.19 5.75
CA GLY A 464 -10.20 -18.81 7.06
C GLY A 464 -9.14 -18.25 8.01
N TYR A 465 -7.87 -18.44 7.68
CA TYR A 465 -6.73 -17.98 8.48
C TYR A 465 -5.92 -16.93 7.71
N ASP A 466 -5.29 -16.02 8.45
CA ASP A 466 -4.46 -14.96 7.90
C ASP A 466 -3.07 -15.48 7.45
N LYS A 467 -2.28 -14.59 6.90
CA LYS A 467 -0.98 -14.91 6.29
C LYS A 467 0.00 -15.61 7.24
N ASP A 468 0.01 -15.21 8.52
CA ASP A 468 1.00 -15.70 9.48
C ASP A 468 0.68 -17.16 9.87
N LEU A 469 -0.59 -17.47 10.05
CA LEU A 469 -1.07 -18.83 10.37
C LEU A 469 -0.98 -19.79 9.17
N ILE A 470 -1.13 -19.28 7.93
CA ILE A 470 -0.98 -20.08 6.70
C ILE A 470 0.44 -20.61 6.55
N GLU A 471 1.45 -19.79 6.84
CA GLU A 471 2.86 -20.19 6.80
C GLU A 471 3.17 -21.25 7.87
N GLU A 472 2.59 -21.11 9.08
CA GLU A 472 2.72 -22.10 10.16
C GLU A 472 2.08 -23.47 9.81
N LEU A 473 1.01 -23.46 9.00
CA LEU A 473 0.36 -24.66 8.49
C LEU A 473 1.11 -25.34 7.34
N GLY A 474 2.21 -24.77 6.88
CA GLY A 474 3.03 -25.31 5.78
C GLY A 474 2.41 -25.11 4.40
N LEU A 475 1.45 -24.21 4.27
CA LEU A 475 0.83 -23.90 2.99
C LEU A 475 1.69 -22.96 2.16
N LEU A 476 1.68 -23.15 0.86
CA LEU A 476 2.40 -22.35 -0.08
C LEU A 476 1.68 -21.02 -0.34
N LYS A 477 2.25 -19.93 0.18
CA LYS A 477 1.81 -18.57 -0.13
C LYS A 477 2.54 -18.04 -1.36
N MET A 478 1.80 -17.47 -2.31
CA MET A 478 2.32 -16.74 -3.46
C MET A 478 1.82 -15.31 -3.44
N ASP A 479 2.73 -14.33 -3.54
CA ASP A 479 2.37 -12.92 -3.55
C ASP A 479 2.34 -12.36 -4.99
N PHE A 480 1.11 -12.20 -5.50
CA PHE A 480 0.83 -11.53 -6.78
C PHE A 480 0.67 -10.04 -6.54
N LEU A 481 1.79 -9.35 -6.45
CA LEU A 481 1.78 -7.91 -6.20
C LEU A 481 1.43 -7.13 -7.48
N SER A 482 1.07 -5.89 -7.35
CA SER A 482 0.85 -5.00 -8.48
C SER A 482 1.44 -3.62 -8.23
N ILE A 483 2.08 -3.08 -9.25
CA ILE A 483 2.65 -1.73 -9.24
C ILE A 483 2.04 -0.94 -10.38
N LYS A 484 1.43 0.22 -10.07
CA LYS A 484 0.85 1.12 -11.10
C LYS A 484 1.85 1.53 -12.17
N ASN A 485 3.12 1.59 -11.83
CA ASN A 485 4.19 1.94 -12.77
C ASN A 485 4.37 0.90 -13.88
N LEU A 486 4.10 -0.39 -13.61
CA LEU A 486 4.11 -1.41 -14.67
C LEU A 486 2.97 -1.22 -15.64
N ASN A 487 1.80 -0.77 -15.19
CA ASN A 487 0.70 -0.41 -16.10
C ASN A 487 1.12 0.74 -17.01
N THR A 488 1.77 1.77 -16.45
CA THR A 488 2.28 2.89 -17.25
C THR A 488 3.25 2.41 -18.31
N ILE A 489 4.22 1.54 -17.94
CA ILE A 489 5.17 0.95 -18.89
C ILE A 489 4.43 0.11 -19.95
N SER A 490 3.49 -0.74 -19.53
CA SER A 490 2.70 -1.60 -20.42
C SER A 490 1.92 -0.80 -21.45
N ASN A 491 1.18 0.23 -21.00
CA ASN A 491 0.39 1.10 -21.86
C ASN A 491 1.27 1.85 -22.89
N ILE A 492 2.41 2.38 -22.41
CA ILE A 492 3.35 3.11 -23.29
C ILE A 492 3.90 2.18 -24.36
N ILE A 493 4.33 0.97 -23.99
CA ILE A 493 4.85 -0.01 -24.96
C ILE A 493 3.77 -0.41 -25.97
N GLU A 494 2.54 -0.60 -25.55
CA GLU A 494 1.42 -0.96 -26.41
C GLU A 494 1.09 0.16 -27.41
N GLU A 495 1.07 1.42 -26.96
CA GLU A 495 0.87 2.57 -27.83
C GLU A 495 2.01 2.75 -28.87
N ILE A 496 3.25 2.61 -28.43
CA ILE A 496 4.42 2.67 -29.31
C ILE A 496 4.39 1.56 -30.36
N LYS A 497 3.92 0.37 -29.98
CA LYS A 497 3.76 -0.76 -30.88
C LYS A 497 2.66 -0.52 -31.94
N GLN A 498 1.57 0.16 -31.56
CA GLN A 498 0.53 0.57 -32.53
C GLN A 498 1.08 1.51 -33.62
N ASP A 499 2.10 2.31 -33.30
CA ASP A 499 2.81 3.16 -34.25
C ASP A 499 3.94 2.41 -35.02
N GLY A 500 3.99 1.07 -34.92
CA GLY A 500 4.90 0.20 -35.68
C GLY A 500 6.31 0.05 -35.09
N ILE A 501 6.56 0.50 -33.85
CA ILE A 501 7.86 0.39 -33.17
C ILE A 501 7.78 -0.73 -32.15
N ASP A 502 8.65 -1.73 -32.27
CA ASP A 502 8.75 -2.82 -31.31
C ASP A 502 9.92 -2.57 -30.31
N ILE A 503 9.59 -2.57 -29.01
CA ILE A 503 10.55 -2.30 -27.94
C ILE A 503 10.58 -3.45 -26.96
N ASN A 504 11.78 -4.00 -26.76
CA ASN A 504 12.03 -4.92 -25.67
C ASN A 504 12.63 -4.18 -24.46
N ILE A 505 11.79 -3.88 -23.48
CA ILE A 505 12.20 -3.13 -22.27
C ILE A 505 13.23 -3.86 -21.41
N ASP A 506 13.37 -5.18 -21.55
CA ASP A 506 14.29 -5.99 -20.77
C ASP A 506 15.74 -5.94 -21.31
N THR A 507 15.94 -5.41 -22.52
CA THR A 507 17.24 -5.38 -23.20
C THR A 507 17.81 -3.98 -23.40
N ILE A 508 17.27 -2.97 -22.71
CA ILE A 508 17.78 -1.60 -22.80
C ILE A 508 19.19 -1.48 -22.23
N ASP A 509 20.01 -0.63 -22.86
CA ASP A 509 21.35 -0.34 -22.38
C ASP A 509 21.30 0.53 -21.13
N LEU A 510 21.78 0.01 -20.00
CA LEU A 510 21.85 0.73 -18.72
C LEU A 510 22.91 1.85 -18.69
N ASN A 511 23.70 2.00 -19.77
CA ASN A 511 24.64 3.10 -20.00
C ASN A 511 24.08 4.17 -20.94
N ASP A 512 22.81 4.09 -21.30
CA ASP A 512 22.19 5.11 -22.16
C ASP A 512 22.35 6.50 -21.57
N LYS A 513 23.18 7.31 -22.25
CA LYS A 513 23.57 8.62 -21.75
C LYS A 513 22.38 9.57 -21.60
N LYS A 514 21.42 9.53 -22.51
CA LYS A 514 20.24 10.39 -22.44
C LYS A 514 19.42 10.10 -21.18
N THR A 515 19.27 8.82 -20.86
CA THR A 515 18.56 8.36 -19.65
C THR A 515 19.31 8.75 -18.37
N LEU A 516 20.64 8.59 -18.34
CA LEU A 516 21.45 9.02 -17.21
C LEU A 516 21.43 10.55 -17.02
N ASP A 517 21.50 11.31 -18.11
CA ASP A 517 21.41 12.78 -18.07
C ASP A 517 20.03 13.27 -17.57
N LEU A 518 18.94 12.53 -17.84
CA LEU A 518 17.62 12.81 -17.28
C LEU A 518 17.64 12.74 -15.74
N PHE A 519 18.27 11.71 -15.15
CA PHE A 519 18.46 11.62 -13.69
C PHE A 519 19.38 12.69 -13.15
N LYS A 520 20.50 12.98 -13.85
CA LYS A 520 21.45 14.01 -13.46
C LYS A 520 20.82 15.40 -13.38
N ASN A 521 19.94 15.73 -14.32
CA ASN A 521 19.20 16.99 -14.35
C ASN A 521 17.93 16.97 -13.46
N ALA A 522 17.62 15.79 -12.86
CA ALA A 522 16.45 15.56 -12.03
C ALA A 522 15.10 15.83 -12.73
N TYR A 523 14.99 15.54 -14.04
CA TYR A 523 13.73 15.55 -14.78
C TYR A 523 12.96 14.26 -14.51
N THR A 524 12.69 13.98 -13.23
CA THR A 524 12.22 12.70 -12.75
C THR A 524 10.77 12.67 -12.28
N SER A 525 9.94 13.64 -12.71
CA SER A 525 8.49 13.59 -12.48
C SER A 525 7.90 12.30 -13.04
N GLY A 526 7.09 11.63 -12.23
CA GLY A 526 6.49 10.35 -12.60
C GLY A 526 7.45 9.17 -12.67
N ILE A 527 8.73 9.32 -12.35
CA ILE A 527 9.69 8.21 -12.29
C ILE A 527 9.64 7.57 -10.89
N PHE A 528 9.34 6.27 -10.88
CA PHE A 528 9.25 5.48 -9.65
C PHE A 528 10.45 5.69 -8.73
N GLN A 529 10.20 5.95 -7.45
CA GLN A 529 11.19 6.22 -6.37
C GLN A 529 11.99 7.53 -6.51
N PHE A 530 11.96 8.23 -7.67
CA PHE A 530 12.81 9.39 -7.92
C PHE A 530 12.04 10.72 -8.10
N GLU A 531 10.72 10.73 -7.88
CA GLU A 531 9.86 11.88 -8.19
C GLU A 531 9.72 12.92 -7.05
N SER A 532 10.09 12.57 -5.79
CA SER A 532 9.93 13.51 -4.67
C SER A 532 10.91 14.68 -4.75
N ASP A 533 10.50 15.88 -4.33
CA ASP A 533 11.33 17.10 -4.39
C ASP A 533 12.68 16.94 -3.68
N GLY A 534 12.68 16.29 -2.52
CA GLY A 534 13.90 16.00 -1.80
C GLY A 534 14.83 15.02 -2.53
N MET A 535 14.29 14.01 -3.20
CA MET A 535 15.08 13.08 -4.03
C MET A 535 15.63 13.81 -5.27
N ARG A 536 14.84 14.65 -5.91
CA ARG A 536 15.28 15.47 -7.06
C ARG A 536 16.41 16.42 -6.67
N SER A 537 16.29 17.09 -5.53
CA SER A 537 17.38 17.92 -4.97
C SER A 537 18.63 17.11 -4.65
N PHE A 538 18.47 15.88 -4.17
CA PHE A 538 19.59 14.96 -3.93
C PHE A 538 20.26 14.53 -5.24
N LEU A 539 19.50 14.13 -6.28
CA LEU A 539 20.04 13.73 -7.58
C LEU A 539 20.90 14.83 -8.23
N LYS A 540 20.47 16.08 -8.18
CA LYS A 540 21.25 17.23 -8.68
C LYS A 540 22.61 17.34 -8.00
N LYS A 541 22.69 17.10 -6.68
CA LYS A 541 23.96 17.12 -5.92
C LYS A 541 24.80 15.87 -6.19
N LEU A 542 24.16 14.72 -6.34
CA LEU A 542 24.82 13.43 -6.53
C LEU A 542 25.51 13.31 -7.88
N SER A 543 25.03 14.03 -8.89
CA SER A 543 25.53 14.00 -10.27
C SER A 543 25.62 12.57 -10.80
N VAL A 544 24.46 11.99 -11.10
CA VAL A 544 24.35 10.59 -11.59
C VAL A 544 25.13 10.42 -12.89
N ASP A 545 26.00 9.43 -12.94
CA ASP A 545 26.92 9.12 -14.04
C ASP A 545 26.83 7.67 -14.54
N ASN A 546 26.24 6.79 -13.76
CA ASN A 546 26.05 5.38 -14.09
C ASN A 546 24.88 4.77 -13.31
N PHE A 547 24.48 3.55 -13.71
CA PHE A 547 23.36 2.84 -13.09
C PHE A 547 23.57 2.53 -11.60
N ASN A 548 24.81 2.18 -11.18
CA ASN A 548 25.08 1.87 -9.78
C ASN A 548 24.87 3.10 -8.87
N THR A 549 25.13 4.30 -9.38
CA THR A 549 24.83 5.54 -8.63
C THR A 549 23.31 5.67 -8.33
N LEU A 550 22.43 5.19 -9.22
CA LEU A 550 20.98 5.16 -8.96
C LEU A 550 20.64 4.12 -7.89
N VAL A 551 21.29 2.96 -7.91
CA VAL A 551 21.14 1.91 -6.90
C VAL A 551 21.52 2.43 -5.52
N ASP A 552 22.63 3.15 -5.42
CA ASP A 552 23.09 3.79 -4.17
C ASP A 552 22.13 4.91 -3.72
N ALA A 553 21.59 5.68 -4.67
CA ALA A 553 20.67 6.76 -4.36
C ALA A 553 19.39 6.30 -3.65
N ILE A 554 18.77 5.20 -4.10
CA ILE A 554 17.60 4.60 -3.45
C ILE A 554 17.94 4.14 -2.03
N ALA A 555 19.12 3.56 -1.84
CA ALA A 555 19.54 3.05 -0.54
C ALA A 555 19.88 4.16 0.46
N LEU A 556 20.47 5.27 0.00
CA LEU A 556 20.89 6.40 0.83
C LEU A 556 19.73 7.33 1.22
N TYR A 557 18.76 7.56 0.31
CA TYR A 557 17.69 8.52 0.53
C TYR A 557 16.56 7.96 1.42
N ARG A 558 16.88 7.67 2.68
CA ARG A 558 15.95 7.15 3.70
C ARG A 558 16.32 7.67 5.09
N PRO A 559 15.38 7.71 6.05
CA PRO A 559 15.71 7.98 7.44
C PRO A 559 16.82 7.04 7.95
N GLY A 560 17.84 7.59 8.59
CA GLY A 560 19.05 6.87 9.04
C GLY A 560 20.22 7.08 8.08
N PRO A 561 20.32 6.41 6.93
CA PRO A 561 21.44 6.59 5.98
C PRO A 561 21.56 8.01 5.40
N ARG A 562 20.48 8.80 5.43
CA ARG A 562 20.45 10.18 4.94
C ARG A 562 21.55 11.07 5.52
N GLU A 563 21.98 10.81 6.75
CA GLU A 563 23.09 11.53 7.40
C GLU A 563 24.45 11.31 6.68
N MET A 564 24.58 10.23 5.92
CA MET A 564 25.81 9.89 5.19
C MET A 564 25.84 10.47 3.78
N ILE A 565 24.79 11.12 3.31
CA ILE A 565 24.67 11.62 1.93
C ILE A 565 25.79 12.60 1.59
N ASP A 566 26.03 13.59 2.44
CA ASP A 566 27.05 14.61 2.18
C ASP A 566 28.45 13.99 2.15
N GLU A 567 28.74 13.06 3.05
CA GLU A 567 30.00 12.30 3.07
C GLU A 567 30.16 11.46 1.80
N TYR A 568 29.09 10.77 1.36
CA TYR A 568 29.11 9.98 0.13
C TYR A 568 29.41 10.86 -1.10
N ILE A 569 28.78 12.03 -1.22
CA ILE A 569 28.98 12.97 -2.32
C ILE A 569 30.44 13.50 -2.33
N LEU A 570 30.98 13.86 -1.15
CA LEU A 570 32.38 14.33 -1.04
C LEU A 570 33.39 13.26 -1.47
N ARG A 571 33.18 11.99 -1.07
CA ARG A 571 34.06 10.90 -1.45
C ARG A 571 33.91 10.53 -2.93
N LYS A 572 32.66 10.44 -3.44
CA LYS A 572 32.37 10.18 -4.86
C LYS A 572 33.00 11.23 -5.77
N SER A 573 32.96 12.51 -5.39
CA SER A 573 33.52 13.62 -6.17
C SER A 573 35.04 13.76 -6.02
N GLY A 574 35.73 12.91 -5.25
CA GLY A 574 37.16 13.00 -4.99
C GLY A 574 37.60 14.16 -4.05
N LYS A 575 36.65 14.92 -3.53
CA LYS A 575 36.93 16.05 -2.59
C LYS A 575 37.36 15.59 -1.20
N LYS A 576 37.06 14.33 -0.84
CA LYS A 576 37.52 13.70 0.40
C LYS A 576 38.14 12.35 0.09
N LYS A 577 39.34 12.09 0.63
CA LYS A 577 40.05 10.81 0.46
C LYS A 577 39.28 9.70 1.17
N ILE A 578 39.18 8.53 0.53
CA ILE A 578 38.62 7.33 1.12
C ILE A 578 39.71 6.64 1.94
N THR A 579 39.42 6.31 3.18
CA THR A 579 40.28 5.57 4.09
C THR A 579 39.55 4.35 4.60
N TYR A 580 40.24 3.24 4.71
CA TYR A 580 39.70 1.97 5.23
C TYR A 580 40.36 1.65 6.56
N LEU A 581 39.62 1.10 7.50
CA LEU A 581 40.14 0.67 8.81
C LEU A 581 41.11 -0.52 8.66
N VAL A 582 40.80 -1.41 7.71
CA VAL A 582 41.62 -2.56 7.30
C VAL A 582 41.54 -2.71 5.79
N ASP A 583 42.59 -3.26 5.16
CA ASP A 583 42.72 -3.32 3.69
C ASP A 583 41.61 -4.14 3.03
N GLU A 584 41.10 -5.17 3.69
CA GLU A 584 40.05 -6.03 3.18
C GLU A 584 38.72 -5.26 2.97
N LEU A 585 38.49 -4.17 3.72
CA LEU A 585 37.33 -3.33 3.54
C LEU A 585 37.29 -2.63 2.17
N GLU A 586 38.47 -2.39 1.54
CA GLU A 586 38.50 -1.82 0.19
C GLU A 586 37.72 -2.70 -0.79
N SER A 587 37.97 -4.00 -0.77
CA SER A 587 37.29 -4.94 -1.68
C SER A 587 35.76 -5.00 -1.47
N ILE A 588 35.28 -4.65 -0.29
CA ILE A 588 33.84 -4.68 0.07
C ILE A 588 33.16 -3.33 -0.16
N LEU A 589 33.87 -2.23 0.12
CA LEU A 589 33.25 -0.90 0.21
C LEU A 589 33.67 0.04 -0.95
N LYS A 590 34.56 -0.40 -1.86
CA LYS A 590 35.01 0.44 -2.97
C LYS A 590 33.88 0.93 -3.87
N SER A 591 32.89 0.08 -4.15
CA SER A 591 31.72 0.41 -4.97
C SER A 591 30.83 1.48 -4.34
N THR A 592 30.87 1.64 -3.02
CA THR A 592 30.10 2.62 -2.24
C THR A 592 30.99 3.70 -1.60
N HIS A 593 32.15 3.95 -2.20
CA HIS A 593 33.10 4.99 -1.76
C HIS A 593 33.51 4.90 -0.28
N GLY A 594 33.65 3.68 0.24
CA GLY A 594 34.09 3.41 1.62
C GLY A 594 32.97 3.57 2.68
N ILE A 595 31.71 3.60 2.28
CA ILE A 595 30.56 3.72 3.18
C ILE A 595 29.76 2.43 3.15
N ILE A 596 29.37 1.92 4.32
CA ILE A 596 28.44 0.80 4.43
C ILE A 596 27.02 1.30 4.14
N ILE A 597 26.42 0.84 3.07
CA ILE A 597 25.05 1.19 2.65
C ILE A 597 24.15 -0.05 2.67
N TYR A 598 24.72 -1.20 2.27
CA TYR A 598 23.97 -2.44 2.05
C TYR A 598 24.16 -3.47 3.14
N GLN A 599 23.12 -4.27 3.37
CA GLN A 599 23.16 -5.43 4.28
C GLN A 599 24.18 -6.47 3.80
N GLU A 600 24.31 -6.63 2.50
CA GLU A 600 25.27 -7.52 1.84
C GLU A 600 26.72 -7.17 2.21
N GLN A 601 27.02 -5.89 2.36
CA GLN A 601 28.36 -5.44 2.81
C GLN A 601 28.64 -5.84 4.27
N VAL A 602 27.62 -5.78 5.14
CA VAL A 602 27.74 -6.28 6.52
C VAL A 602 28.01 -7.79 6.53
N LEU A 603 27.31 -8.56 5.67
CA LEU A 603 27.56 -10.00 5.54
C LEU A 603 28.98 -10.30 5.05
N GLU A 604 29.48 -9.54 4.06
CA GLU A 604 30.85 -9.69 3.55
C GLU A 604 31.92 -9.37 4.61
N ILE A 605 31.68 -8.33 5.43
CA ILE A 605 32.58 -7.99 6.54
C ILE A 605 32.62 -9.13 7.57
N LEU A 606 31.47 -9.65 7.98
CA LEU A 606 31.38 -10.80 8.88
C LEU A 606 32.09 -12.02 8.28
N ARG A 607 31.90 -12.27 6.98
CA ARG A 607 32.52 -13.42 6.29
C ARG A 607 34.05 -13.26 6.13
N LYS A 608 34.48 -12.19 5.47
CA LYS A 608 35.89 -12.01 5.10
C LYS A 608 36.78 -11.73 6.31
N ILE A 609 36.32 -10.89 7.22
CA ILE A 609 37.09 -10.46 8.38
C ILE A 609 36.77 -11.35 9.60
N GLY A 610 35.48 -11.59 9.89
CA GLY A 610 35.05 -12.40 11.03
C GLY A 610 35.13 -13.92 10.82
N GLY A 611 35.36 -14.41 9.56
CA GLY A 611 35.45 -15.85 9.28
C GLY A 611 34.13 -16.62 9.42
N TYR A 612 32.98 -15.96 9.28
CA TYR A 612 31.66 -16.58 9.30
C TYR A 612 31.27 -17.11 7.92
N THR A 613 30.41 -18.12 7.88
CA THR A 613 29.69 -18.48 6.65
C THR A 613 28.64 -17.42 6.32
N TYR A 614 28.15 -17.38 5.10
CA TYR A 614 27.04 -16.45 4.75
C TYR A 614 25.76 -16.75 5.55
N ALA A 615 25.48 -18.01 5.82
CA ALA A 615 24.33 -18.44 6.61
C ALA A 615 24.41 -17.95 8.06
N GLU A 616 25.57 -18.15 8.74
CA GLU A 616 25.83 -17.60 10.07
C GLU A 616 25.74 -16.07 10.09
N ALA A 617 26.35 -15.41 9.11
CA ALA A 617 26.38 -13.95 9.01
C ALA A 617 24.95 -13.34 8.87
N ASP A 618 24.03 -13.97 8.10
CA ASP A 618 22.65 -13.50 7.99
C ASP A 618 21.87 -13.65 9.31
N LEU A 619 22.08 -14.75 10.03
CA LEU A 619 21.46 -14.94 11.35
C LEU A 619 21.92 -13.87 12.34
N ILE A 620 23.22 -13.58 12.39
CA ILE A 620 23.81 -12.54 13.26
C ILE A 620 23.26 -11.17 12.89
N ARG A 621 23.29 -10.81 11.61
CA ARG A 621 22.74 -9.54 11.11
C ARG A 621 21.27 -9.36 11.50
N ARG A 622 20.45 -10.41 11.40
CA ARG A 622 19.02 -10.36 11.78
C ARG A 622 18.85 -10.17 13.29
N ALA A 623 19.67 -10.84 14.10
CA ALA A 623 19.63 -10.67 15.54
C ALA A 623 19.98 -9.23 15.96
N MET A 624 21.01 -8.64 15.31
CA MET A 624 21.39 -7.24 15.50
C MET A 624 20.27 -6.27 15.08
N SER A 625 19.64 -6.49 13.91
CA SER A 625 18.52 -5.68 13.44
C SER A 625 17.30 -5.74 14.38
N LYS A 626 17.05 -6.89 15.01
CA LYS A 626 15.98 -7.08 16.00
C LYS A 626 16.38 -6.67 17.42
N LYS A 627 17.59 -6.14 17.62
CA LYS A 627 18.18 -5.68 18.90
C LYS A 627 18.10 -6.73 20.01
N LYS A 628 18.36 -8.00 19.69
CA LYS A 628 18.42 -9.09 20.67
C LYS A 628 19.72 -9.00 21.47
N ALA A 629 19.65 -8.39 22.66
CA ALA A 629 20.82 -8.05 23.47
C ALA A 629 21.71 -9.26 23.78
N ASP A 630 21.11 -10.38 24.20
CA ASP A 630 21.85 -11.59 24.57
C ASP A 630 22.66 -12.17 23.39
N VAL A 631 22.09 -12.17 22.19
CA VAL A 631 22.78 -12.65 21.00
C VAL A 631 23.90 -11.71 20.58
N ILE A 632 23.67 -10.39 20.67
CA ILE A 632 24.64 -9.36 20.30
C ILE A 632 25.88 -9.46 21.19
N GLU A 633 25.71 -9.65 22.51
CA GLU A 633 26.86 -9.73 23.45
C GLU A 633 27.67 -11.03 23.28
N ASN A 634 26.98 -12.16 23.10
CA ASN A 634 27.63 -13.44 22.84
C ASN A 634 28.44 -13.42 21.54
N GLU A 635 27.85 -12.88 20.48
CA GLU A 635 28.54 -12.78 19.17
C GLU A 635 29.67 -11.75 19.17
N LYS A 636 29.64 -10.72 20.04
CA LYS A 636 30.74 -9.78 20.22
C LYS A 636 32.01 -10.49 20.62
N THR A 637 31.91 -11.34 21.64
CA THR A 637 33.07 -12.12 22.13
C THR A 637 33.61 -13.04 21.06
N ARG A 638 32.74 -13.74 20.33
CA ARG A 638 33.11 -14.66 19.26
C ARG A 638 33.75 -13.93 18.07
N PHE A 639 33.21 -12.78 17.70
CA PHE A 639 33.76 -11.95 16.64
C PHE A 639 35.18 -11.45 16.99
N PHE A 640 35.35 -10.95 18.23
CA PHE A 640 36.65 -10.46 18.69
C PHE A 640 37.73 -11.56 18.64
N SER A 641 37.43 -12.78 19.16
CA SER A 641 38.37 -13.89 19.12
C SER A 641 38.81 -14.21 17.68
N ARG A 642 37.85 -14.32 16.75
CA ARG A 642 38.12 -14.64 15.34
C ARG A 642 38.94 -13.56 14.61
N VAL A 643 38.66 -12.29 14.91
CA VAL A 643 39.37 -11.16 14.28
C VAL A 643 40.80 -11.08 14.82
N ILE A 644 40.99 -11.30 16.12
CA ILE A 644 42.32 -11.33 16.75
C ILE A 644 43.14 -12.53 16.24
N GLU A 645 42.55 -13.71 16.07
CA GLU A 645 43.19 -14.89 15.49
C GLU A 645 43.69 -14.64 14.08
N LYS A 646 43.08 -13.72 13.32
CA LYS A 646 43.54 -13.27 12.01
C LYS A 646 44.65 -12.23 12.05
N GLY A 647 45.10 -11.82 13.22
CA GLY A 647 46.24 -10.91 13.40
C GLY A 647 45.88 -9.45 13.57
N TYR A 648 44.59 -9.12 13.75
CA TYR A 648 44.14 -7.74 14.04
C TYR A 648 44.17 -7.43 15.52
N THR A 649 44.30 -6.13 15.85
CA THR A 649 44.27 -5.68 17.24
C THR A 649 42.84 -5.67 17.81
N LYS A 650 42.75 -5.68 19.13
CA LYS A 650 41.46 -5.61 19.84
C LYS A 650 40.70 -4.32 19.52
N GLU A 651 41.41 -3.21 19.38
CA GLU A 651 40.82 -1.89 19.02
C GLU A 651 40.17 -1.93 17.63
N VAL A 652 40.86 -2.55 16.66
CA VAL A 652 40.30 -2.75 15.30
C VAL A 652 39.07 -3.65 15.35
N ALA A 653 39.09 -4.74 16.13
CA ALA A 653 37.94 -5.61 16.29
C ALA A 653 36.74 -4.87 16.89
N GLU A 654 36.96 -4.00 17.88
CA GLU A 654 35.93 -3.20 18.51
C GLU A 654 35.32 -2.15 17.57
N GLU A 655 36.15 -1.45 16.83
CA GLU A 655 35.71 -0.46 15.86
C GLU A 655 34.91 -1.09 14.72
N LEU A 656 35.36 -2.22 14.18
CA LEU A 656 34.64 -3.01 13.19
C LEU A 656 33.28 -3.48 13.70
N TYR A 657 33.23 -4.00 14.93
CA TYR A 657 31.98 -4.48 15.52
C TYR A 657 30.96 -3.35 15.73
N ASN A 658 31.42 -2.20 16.20
CA ASN A 658 30.60 -1.01 16.36
C ASN A 658 30.05 -0.50 15.01
N LEU A 659 30.87 -0.54 13.96
CA LEU A 659 30.42 -0.25 12.60
C LEU A 659 29.33 -1.24 12.15
N ILE A 660 29.52 -2.54 12.38
CA ILE A 660 28.53 -3.58 12.04
C ILE A 660 27.20 -3.34 12.77
N ILE A 661 27.25 -3.09 14.09
CA ILE A 661 26.02 -2.82 14.87
C ILE A 661 25.28 -1.59 14.33
N LYS A 662 26.03 -0.49 14.14
CA LYS A 662 25.45 0.77 13.63
C LYS A 662 24.71 0.56 12.32
N PHE A 663 25.33 -0.13 11.37
CA PHE A 663 24.78 -0.31 10.02
C PHE A 663 23.86 -1.53 9.87
N SER A 664 23.89 -2.51 10.77
CA SER A 664 22.97 -3.67 10.74
C SER A 664 21.49 -3.27 10.85
N SER A 665 21.19 -2.17 11.54
CA SER A 665 19.82 -1.64 11.67
C SER A 665 19.40 -0.74 10.51
N TYR A 666 20.35 -0.15 9.77
CA TYR A 666 20.10 0.82 8.70
C TYR A 666 20.45 0.30 7.31
N GLY A 667 21.22 -0.77 7.19
CA GLY A 667 21.64 -1.36 5.92
C GLY A 667 20.43 -1.69 5.02
N PHE A 668 20.52 -1.33 3.74
CA PHE A 668 19.48 -1.63 2.76
C PHE A 668 19.70 -2.97 2.08
N ASN A 669 18.64 -3.62 1.64
CA ASN A 669 18.74 -4.79 0.79
C ASN A 669 19.19 -4.36 -0.61
N LYS A 670 20.40 -4.76 -1.04
CA LYS A 670 20.97 -4.40 -2.34
C LYS A 670 20.13 -4.93 -3.49
N SER A 671 19.60 -6.16 -3.37
CA SER A 671 18.70 -6.75 -4.38
C SER A 671 17.49 -5.88 -4.65
N HIS A 672 16.86 -5.37 -3.59
CA HIS A 672 15.69 -4.49 -3.70
C HIS A 672 16.04 -3.16 -4.39
N SER A 673 17.19 -2.58 -4.02
CA SER A 673 17.68 -1.34 -4.64
C SER A 673 17.96 -1.51 -6.14
N VAL A 674 18.61 -2.59 -6.54
CA VAL A 674 18.94 -2.89 -7.96
C VAL A 674 17.68 -3.02 -8.78
N VAL A 675 16.70 -3.82 -8.31
CA VAL A 675 15.45 -4.06 -9.02
C VAL A 675 14.66 -2.77 -9.21
N TYR A 676 14.52 -1.97 -8.16
CA TYR A 676 13.75 -0.73 -8.22
C TYR A 676 14.44 0.35 -9.06
N SER A 677 15.78 0.37 -9.04
CA SER A 677 16.56 1.22 -9.97
C SER A 677 16.35 0.79 -11.41
N LEU A 678 16.21 -0.51 -11.68
CA LEU A 678 15.95 -1.01 -13.03
C LEU A 678 14.57 -0.57 -13.54
N VAL A 679 13.53 -0.69 -12.73
CA VAL A 679 12.18 -0.19 -13.06
C VAL A 679 12.21 1.31 -13.32
N ALA A 680 12.89 2.07 -12.44
CA ALA A 680 13.03 3.52 -12.61
C ALA A 680 13.80 3.88 -13.90
N PHE A 681 14.86 3.12 -14.22
CA PHE A 681 15.65 3.31 -15.43
C PHE A 681 14.83 3.01 -16.69
N GLN A 682 14.02 1.93 -16.68
CA GLN A 682 13.10 1.60 -17.76
C GLN A 682 12.09 2.73 -17.99
N MET A 683 11.48 3.27 -16.92
CA MET A 683 10.58 4.42 -17.01
C MET A 683 11.28 5.67 -17.56
N ALA A 684 12.51 5.95 -17.09
CA ALA A 684 13.28 7.10 -17.55
C ALA A 684 13.69 6.96 -19.02
N TYR A 685 14.05 5.75 -19.46
CA TYR A 685 14.34 5.43 -20.85
C TYR A 685 13.12 5.71 -21.76
N LEU A 686 11.94 5.24 -21.36
CA LEU A 686 10.70 5.51 -22.07
C LEU A 686 10.38 7.02 -22.08
N LYS A 687 10.62 7.68 -20.95
CA LYS A 687 10.35 9.12 -20.81
C LYS A 687 11.20 9.97 -21.77
N ILE A 688 12.50 9.69 -21.89
CA ILE A 688 13.38 10.55 -22.73
C ILE A 688 13.36 10.15 -24.20
N ASN A 689 13.21 8.86 -24.53
CA ASN A 689 13.23 8.38 -25.90
C ASN A 689 11.83 8.37 -26.54
N TYR A 690 10.76 8.33 -25.76
CA TYR A 690 9.36 8.28 -26.17
C TYR A 690 8.49 9.27 -25.37
N THR A 691 8.97 10.49 -25.24
CA THR A 691 8.46 11.53 -24.34
C THR A 691 6.95 11.75 -24.50
N LYS A 692 6.43 11.84 -25.71
CA LYS A 692 4.99 12.11 -25.96
C LYS A 692 4.07 11.03 -25.38
N TYR A 693 4.45 9.76 -25.49
CA TYR A 693 3.65 8.64 -24.96
C TYR A 693 3.75 8.59 -23.43
N PHE A 694 4.96 8.78 -22.90
CA PHE A 694 5.17 8.78 -21.46
C PHE A 694 4.39 9.91 -20.78
N MET A 695 4.53 11.14 -21.28
CA MET A 695 3.87 12.30 -20.67
C MET A 695 2.36 12.29 -20.86
N LYS A 696 1.84 11.79 -21.99
CA LYS A 696 0.40 11.55 -22.20
C LYS A 696 -0.16 10.64 -21.09
N ASN A 697 0.46 9.47 -20.87
CA ASN A 697 0.02 8.52 -19.87
C ASN A 697 0.12 9.10 -18.45
N LEU A 698 1.21 9.80 -18.13
CA LEU A 698 1.42 10.42 -16.84
C LEU A 698 0.38 11.49 -16.53
N LEU A 699 0.06 12.35 -17.49
CA LEU A 699 -0.95 13.41 -17.37
C LEU A 699 -2.35 12.84 -17.17
N ASN A 700 -2.72 11.79 -17.94
CA ASN A 700 -4.03 11.14 -17.83
C ASN A 700 -4.24 10.39 -16.51
N MET A 701 -3.18 9.92 -15.87
CA MET A 701 -3.27 9.24 -14.56
C MET A 701 -3.47 10.18 -13.39
N ASN A 702 -3.25 11.48 -13.54
CA ASN A 702 -3.29 12.45 -12.45
C ASN A 702 -4.51 13.37 -12.55
N LYS A 703 -5.09 13.67 -11.37
CA LYS A 703 -6.23 14.60 -11.23
C LYS A 703 -5.86 15.89 -10.48
N SER A 704 -4.66 15.95 -9.90
CA SER A 704 -4.21 17.13 -9.16
C SER A 704 -3.71 18.20 -10.11
N SER A 705 -4.31 19.40 -10.10
CA SER A 705 -3.91 20.54 -10.92
C SER A 705 -2.45 20.92 -10.70
N VAL A 706 -1.96 20.83 -9.45
CA VAL A 706 -0.55 21.11 -9.12
C VAL A 706 0.39 20.14 -9.84
N LYS A 707 0.09 18.83 -9.79
CA LYS A 707 0.90 17.81 -10.45
C LYS A 707 0.81 17.90 -11.98
N ILE A 708 -0.37 18.17 -12.51
CA ILE A 708 -0.57 18.37 -13.96
C ILE A 708 0.29 19.55 -14.45
N LYS A 709 0.30 20.68 -13.73
CA LYS A 709 1.15 21.83 -14.06
C LYS A 709 2.64 21.44 -14.07
N GLU A 710 3.12 20.79 -13.00
CA GLU A 710 4.50 20.29 -12.91
C GLU A 710 4.88 19.41 -14.13
N TYR A 711 3.99 18.51 -14.54
CA TYR A 711 4.24 17.62 -15.66
C TYR A 711 4.22 18.35 -17.02
N ILE A 712 3.34 19.34 -17.19
CA ILE A 712 3.31 20.18 -18.38
C ILE A 712 4.61 20.97 -18.51
N ASP A 713 5.06 21.58 -17.39
CA ASP A 713 6.29 22.38 -17.40
C ASP A 713 7.52 21.52 -17.71
N GLU A 714 7.63 20.34 -17.07
CA GLU A 714 8.72 19.41 -17.39
C GLU A 714 8.64 18.86 -18.84
N SER A 715 7.44 18.65 -19.37
CA SER A 715 7.24 18.27 -20.77
C SER A 715 7.77 19.29 -21.75
N LYS A 716 7.51 20.58 -21.49
CA LYS A 716 8.04 21.68 -22.28
C LYS A 716 9.57 21.75 -22.23
N LEU A 717 10.18 21.52 -21.04
CA LEU A 717 11.64 21.44 -20.89
C LEU A 717 12.25 20.25 -21.65
N LEU A 718 11.49 19.16 -21.82
CA LEU A 718 11.89 18.00 -22.63
C LEU A 718 11.59 18.19 -24.13
N GLY A 719 11.16 19.37 -24.57
CA GLY A 719 10.92 19.70 -25.96
C GLY A 719 9.57 19.21 -26.52
N LEU A 720 8.60 18.94 -25.67
CA LEU A 720 7.27 18.50 -26.10
C LEU A 720 6.31 19.69 -26.24
N ASP A 721 5.69 19.79 -27.41
CA ASP A 721 4.70 20.82 -27.71
C ASP A 721 3.28 20.40 -27.31
N PHE A 722 2.47 21.40 -26.97
CA PHE A 722 1.06 21.26 -26.65
C PHE A 722 0.19 22.04 -27.63
N SER A 723 -0.96 21.46 -27.99
CA SER A 723 -2.03 22.16 -28.73
C SER A 723 -3.04 22.72 -27.75
N LYS A 724 -3.47 23.96 -27.92
CA LYS A 724 -4.52 24.58 -27.09
C LYS A 724 -5.81 23.75 -27.10
N ILE A 725 -6.66 23.97 -26.10
CA ILE A 725 -8.01 23.40 -26.10
C ILE A 725 -8.75 23.89 -27.32
N ASN A 726 -9.44 22.96 -27.99
CA ASN A 726 -10.23 23.24 -29.16
C ASN A 726 -11.43 22.29 -29.22
N ILE A 727 -12.61 22.82 -29.47
CA ILE A 727 -13.86 22.07 -29.40
C ILE A 727 -13.92 20.93 -30.45
N ASN A 728 -13.22 21.08 -31.56
CA ASN A 728 -13.16 20.12 -32.68
C ASN A 728 -12.02 19.10 -32.57
N THR A 729 -11.07 19.27 -31.61
CA THR A 729 -9.92 18.38 -31.50
C THR A 729 -9.67 17.82 -30.15
N SER A 730 -10.01 18.55 -29.07
CA SER A 730 -9.83 18.12 -27.68
C SER A 730 -10.76 16.98 -27.29
N SER A 731 -10.23 16.00 -26.59
CA SER A 731 -10.95 14.81 -26.09
C SER A 731 -11.16 14.90 -24.57
N LYS A 732 -11.74 13.83 -23.99
CA LYS A 732 -11.85 13.70 -22.53
C LYS A 732 -10.50 13.52 -21.85
N GLU A 733 -9.49 13.05 -22.58
CA GLU A 733 -8.13 12.78 -22.09
C GLU A 733 -7.09 13.45 -23.00
N PHE A 734 -5.84 13.59 -22.49
CA PHE A 734 -4.73 13.99 -23.35
C PHE A 734 -4.53 12.99 -24.48
N VAL A 735 -4.45 13.47 -25.71
CA VAL A 735 -4.22 12.65 -26.90
C VAL A 735 -3.05 13.21 -27.70
N ILE A 736 -2.37 12.34 -28.45
CA ILE A 736 -1.31 12.74 -29.36
C ILE A 736 -1.94 13.00 -30.74
N LYS A 737 -1.72 14.20 -31.28
CA LYS A 737 -2.14 14.57 -32.62
C LYS A 737 -1.07 15.45 -33.28
N ASP A 738 -0.71 15.18 -34.52
CA ASP A 738 0.31 15.94 -35.26
C ASP A 738 1.62 16.12 -34.45
N ASN A 739 2.04 15.06 -33.75
CA ASN A 739 3.21 15.01 -32.86
C ASN A 739 3.18 15.95 -31.65
N LYS A 740 2.01 16.52 -31.29
CA LYS A 740 1.78 17.39 -30.14
C LYS A 740 0.82 16.71 -29.14
N LEU A 741 0.87 17.07 -27.87
CA LEU A 741 -0.16 16.73 -26.91
C LEU A 741 -1.31 17.75 -26.98
N VAL A 742 -2.52 17.25 -27.15
CA VAL A 742 -3.74 18.06 -27.16
C VAL A 742 -4.31 18.12 -25.75
N PHE A 743 -4.56 19.31 -25.23
CA PHE A 743 -5.22 19.48 -23.94
C PHE A 743 -6.65 18.96 -23.96
N PRO A 744 -7.06 18.16 -22.97
CA PRO A 744 -8.41 17.62 -22.89
C PRO A 744 -9.43 18.64 -22.41
N LEU A 745 -10.71 18.48 -22.80
CA LEU A 745 -11.83 19.26 -22.27
C LEU A 745 -11.99 19.07 -20.76
N SER A 746 -11.73 17.86 -20.24
CA SER A 746 -11.79 17.53 -18.81
C SER A 746 -10.74 18.22 -17.92
N LEU A 747 -9.75 18.90 -18.53
CA LEU A 747 -8.80 19.74 -17.80
C LEU A 747 -9.49 20.95 -17.18
N ILE A 748 -10.59 21.40 -17.77
CA ILE A 748 -11.40 22.53 -17.27
C ILE A 748 -12.21 22.05 -16.06
N LYS A 749 -12.02 22.67 -14.88
CA LYS A 749 -12.62 22.27 -13.61
C LYS A 749 -14.12 22.05 -13.62
N SER A 750 -14.85 22.80 -14.43
CA SER A 750 -16.32 22.70 -14.55
C SER A 750 -16.79 21.62 -15.53
N ILE A 751 -15.87 20.95 -16.23
CA ILE A 751 -16.18 19.97 -17.29
C ILE A 751 -15.75 18.58 -16.79
N GLY A 752 -16.75 17.76 -16.48
CA GLY A 752 -16.55 16.36 -16.13
C GLY A 752 -16.36 15.47 -17.35
N VAL A 753 -15.95 14.23 -17.12
CA VAL A 753 -15.78 13.21 -18.18
C VAL A 753 -17.05 13.03 -19.00
N ASN A 754 -18.21 12.96 -18.35
CA ASN A 754 -19.51 12.77 -19.03
C ASN A 754 -19.83 13.91 -20.01
N VAL A 755 -19.55 15.16 -19.63
CA VAL A 755 -19.74 16.33 -20.50
C VAL A 755 -18.80 16.28 -21.70
N SER A 756 -17.54 15.91 -21.46
CA SER A 756 -16.54 15.74 -22.50
C SER A 756 -16.95 14.65 -23.49
N GLU A 757 -17.42 13.51 -23.01
CA GLU A 757 -17.92 12.39 -23.83
C GLU A 757 -19.13 12.78 -24.67
N GLU A 758 -20.05 13.55 -24.12
CA GLU A 758 -21.22 14.04 -24.86
C GLU A 758 -20.80 14.96 -26.03
N ILE A 759 -19.86 15.89 -25.78
CA ILE A 759 -19.31 16.74 -26.83
C ILE A 759 -18.60 15.93 -27.92
N GLU A 760 -17.83 14.91 -27.52
CA GLU A 760 -17.13 13.99 -28.43
C GLU A 760 -18.14 13.21 -29.31
N LEU A 761 -19.20 12.67 -28.73
CA LEU A 761 -20.25 11.92 -29.42
C LEU A 761 -20.97 12.80 -30.45
N GLU A 762 -21.31 14.04 -30.06
CA GLU A 762 -21.92 14.98 -31.01
C GLU A 762 -20.95 15.36 -32.15
N ARG A 763 -19.68 15.55 -31.84
CA ARG A 763 -18.64 15.83 -32.84
C ARG A 763 -18.41 14.69 -33.83
N GLN A 764 -18.62 13.43 -33.42
CA GLN A 764 -18.52 12.26 -34.32
C GLN A 764 -19.56 12.30 -35.47
N LYS A 765 -20.70 12.98 -35.25
CA LYS A 765 -21.72 13.20 -36.28
C LYS A 765 -21.28 14.23 -37.34
N GLY A 766 -20.19 14.94 -37.11
CA GLY A 766 -19.60 15.98 -37.92
C GLY A 766 -18.95 17.05 -37.08
N LYS A 767 -17.82 17.63 -37.49
CA LYS A 767 -17.19 18.76 -36.82
C LYS A 767 -18.19 19.90 -36.64
N PHE A 768 -18.03 20.65 -35.57
CA PHE A 768 -18.80 21.89 -35.33
C PHE A 768 -18.32 22.95 -36.34
N LYS A 769 -19.25 23.52 -37.10
CA LYS A 769 -18.95 24.49 -38.16
C LYS A 769 -18.64 25.86 -37.58
N ASP A 770 -19.40 26.26 -36.58
CA ASP A 770 -19.33 27.53 -35.88
C ASP A 770 -19.88 27.39 -34.45
N PHE A 771 -19.91 28.47 -33.70
CA PHE A 771 -20.42 28.48 -32.33
C PHE A 771 -21.94 28.20 -32.25
N TYR A 772 -22.72 28.63 -33.23
CA TYR A 772 -24.16 28.36 -33.28
C TYR A 772 -24.47 26.87 -33.49
N ASP A 773 -23.75 26.22 -34.41
CA ASP A 773 -23.88 24.77 -34.63
C ASP A 773 -23.56 23.98 -33.34
N PHE A 774 -22.50 24.36 -32.61
CA PHE A 774 -22.20 23.77 -31.29
C PHE A 774 -23.33 23.98 -30.29
N MET A 775 -23.84 25.19 -30.17
CA MET A 775 -24.92 25.54 -29.24
C MET A 775 -26.21 24.77 -29.53
N ILE A 776 -26.63 24.71 -30.77
CA ILE A 776 -27.83 23.97 -31.19
C ILE A 776 -27.69 22.48 -30.87
N ARG A 777 -26.53 21.89 -31.11
CA ARG A 777 -26.30 20.45 -30.91
C ARG A 777 -26.08 20.04 -29.47
N CYS A 778 -25.41 20.87 -28.65
CA CYS A 778 -24.93 20.48 -27.35
C CYS A 778 -25.65 21.13 -26.16
N TYR A 779 -26.11 22.39 -26.26
CA TYR A 779 -26.73 23.10 -25.13
C TYR A 779 -28.01 22.40 -24.62
N GLY A 780 -28.26 22.46 -23.32
CA GLY A 780 -29.45 21.96 -22.63
C GLY A 780 -29.48 20.48 -22.27
N LYS A 781 -28.41 19.76 -22.52
CA LYS A 781 -28.15 18.42 -22.00
C LYS A 781 -27.20 18.56 -20.77
N SER A 782 -26.07 17.87 -20.76
CA SER A 782 -25.05 18.10 -19.71
C SER A 782 -24.30 19.44 -19.90
N VAL A 783 -24.36 20.03 -21.11
CA VAL A 783 -23.72 21.30 -21.45
C VAL A 783 -24.63 22.46 -21.08
N ASN A 784 -24.41 23.05 -19.90
CA ASN A 784 -25.15 24.22 -19.39
C ASN A 784 -24.37 25.52 -19.59
N LYS A 785 -24.98 26.66 -19.29
CA LYS A 785 -24.38 28.00 -19.44
C LYS A 785 -23.01 28.10 -18.75
N LYS A 786 -22.84 27.53 -17.54
CA LYS A 786 -21.56 27.54 -16.82
C LYS A 786 -20.46 26.81 -17.55
N VAL A 787 -20.77 25.65 -18.17
CA VAL A 787 -19.84 24.87 -18.99
C VAL A 787 -19.42 25.65 -20.22
N ILE A 788 -20.38 26.31 -20.89
CA ILE A 788 -20.11 27.09 -22.10
C ILE A 788 -19.19 28.27 -21.81
N ILE A 789 -19.47 29.02 -20.72
CA ILE A 789 -18.61 30.13 -20.30
C ILE A 789 -17.18 29.63 -20.04
N ALA A 790 -17.01 28.51 -19.36
CA ALA A 790 -15.70 27.95 -19.09
C ALA A 790 -14.98 27.50 -20.39
N LEU A 791 -15.69 26.92 -21.35
CA LEU A 791 -15.14 26.60 -22.68
C LEU A 791 -14.66 27.84 -23.44
N ILE A 792 -15.47 28.91 -23.40
CA ILE A 792 -15.13 30.19 -24.05
C ILE A 792 -13.88 30.80 -23.38
N GLU A 793 -13.89 30.92 -22.06
CA GLU A 793 -12.76 31.49 -21.28
C GLU A 793 -11.45 30.71 -21.52
N CYS A 794 -11.53 29.38 -21.76
CA CYS A 794 -10.38 28.53 -22.06
C CYS A 794 -9.98 28.50 -23.56
N GLY A 795 -10.68 29.25 -24.43
CA GLY A 795 -10.33 29.33 -25.86
C GLY A 795 -10.76 28.15 -26.72
N ALA A 796 -11.74 27.33 -26.25
CA ALA A 796 -12.19 26.15 -27.02
C ALA A 796 -12.78 26.49 -28.37
N PHE A 797 -13.22 27.74 -28.58
CA PHE A 797 -13.86 28.24 -29.81
C PHE A 797 -12.98 29.23 -30.61
N ASP A 798 -11.70 29.39 -30.24
CA ASP A 798 -10.79 30.35 -30.88
C ASP A 798 -10.66 30.10 -32.41
N GLU A 799 -10.86 28.87 -32.88
CA GLU A 799 -10.84 28.54 -34.29
C GLU A 799 -11.93 29.26 -35.11
N PHE A 800 -13.03 29.68 -34.49
CA PHE A 800 -14.12 30.41 -35.16
C PHE A 800 -13.87 31.92 -35.26
N LYS A 801 -12.70 32.41 -34.75
CA LYS A 801 -12.22 33.78 -34.94
C LYS A 801 -13.10 34.90 -34.37
N ILE A 802 -13.90 34.61 -33.36
CA ILE A 802 -14.64 35.59 -32.56
C ILE A 802 -14.00 35.63 -31.19
N ASN A 803 -13.80 36.83 -30.65
CA ASN A 803 -13.13 36.97 -29.36
C ASN A 803 -14.00 36.47 -28.19
N LYS A 804 -13.37 36.09 -27.09
CA LYS A 804 -13.99 35.43 -25.96
C LYS A 804 -15.04 36.35 -25.27
N LYS A 805 -14.76 37.64 -25.15
CA LYS A 805 -15.63 38.59 -24.47
C LYS A 805 -16.90 38.84 -25.25
N THR A 806 -16.80 38.89 -26.58
CA THR A 806 -17.95 38.97 -27.49
C THR A 806 -18.89 37.74 -27.33
N TYR A 807 -18.35 36.51 -27.23
CA TYR A 807 -19.20 35.34 -26.98
C TYR A 807 -19.94 35.44 -25.64
N ILE A 808 -19.26 35.89 -24.59
CA ILE A 808 -19.86 35.97 -23.27
C ILE A 808 -20.95 37.03 -23.18
N GLU A 809 -20.76 38.18 -23.80
CA GLU A 809 -21.75 39.26 -23.82
C GLU A 809 -23.02 38.85 -24.54
N ASN A 810 -22.89 38.07 -25.61
CA ASN A 810 -24.04 37.64 -26.43
C ASN A 810 -24.58 36.28 -26.01
N ILE A 811 -24.14 35.67 -24.92
CA ILE A 811 -24.41 34.28 -24.56
C ILE A 811 -25.91 33.98 -24.39
N ASP A 812 -26.65 34.89 -23.79
CA ASP A 812 -28.07 34.70 -23.48
C ASP A 812 -28.93 34.74 -24.77
N GLU A 813 -28.58 35.60 -25.72
CA GLU A 813 -29.24 35.63 -27.02
C GLU A 813 -28.98 34.37 -27.82
N ILE A 814 -27.73 33.85 -27.77
CA ILE A 814 -27.38 32.63 -28.48
C ILE A 814 -28.05 31.42 -27.83
N ILE A 815 -28.19 31.37 -26.49
CA ILE A 815 -28.94 30.33 -25.79
C ILE A 815 -30.40 30.32 -26.28
N ASN A 816 -31.04 31.49 -26.35
CA ASN A 816 -32.42 31.61 -26.82
C ASN A 816 -32.54 31.14 -28.27
N TYR A 817 -31.60 31.57 -29.14
CA TYR A 817 -31.53 31.14 -30.53
C TYR A 817 -31.41 29.62 -30.66
N ALA A 818 -30.47 29.01 -29.94
CA ALA A 818 -30.24 27.58 -29.96
C ALA A 818 -31.46 26.77 -29.47
N THR A 819 -32.19 27.29 -28.52
CA THR A 819 -33.43 26.69 -28.00
C THR A 819 -34.51 26.73 -29.04
N LEU A 820 -34.75 27.90 -29.65
CA LEU A 820 -35.75 28.10 -30.72
C LEU A 820 -35.44 27.23 -31.93
N CYS A 821 -34.18 27.10 -32.37
CA CYS A 821 -33.78 26.28 -33.53
C CYS A 821 -34.02 24.77 -33.31
N ARG A 822 -34.12 24.30 -32.06
CA ARG A 822 -34.50 22.90 -31.76
C ARG A 822 -35.97 22.66 -31.86
N ASP A 823 -36.78 23.64 -31.44
CA ASP A 823 -38.21 23.54 -31.47
C ASP A 823 -38.78 23.85 -32.84
N LEU A 824 -38.11 24.70 -33.59
CA LEU A 824 -38.47 25.13 -34.96
C LEU A 824 -37.32 24.77 -35.92
N ALA A 825 -37.60 24.61 -37.19
CA ALA A 825 -36.58 24.41 -38.22
C ALA A 825 -35.59 25.61 -38.22
N THR A 826 -34.27 25.37 -38.27
CA THR A 826 -33.21 26.42 -38.24
C THR A 826 -33.37 27.48 -39.35
N THR A 827 -34.07 27.14 -40.44
CA THR A 827 -34.36 28.05 -41.56
C THR A 827 -35.45 29.10 -41.24
N LEU A 828 -36.16 28.93 -40.09
CA LEU A 828 -37.23 29.82 -39.70
C LEU A 828 -36.85 30.83 -38.61
N VAL A 829 -35.62 30.70 -38.08
CA VAL A 829 -35.15 31.56 -36.99
C VAL A 829 -33.96 32.39 -37.50
N GLU A 830 -34.08 33.71 -37.38
CA GLU A 830 -33.01 34.63 -37.75
C GLU A 830 -31.81 34.49 -36.82
N THR A 831 -30.59 34.37 -37.41
CA THR A 831 -29.35 34.26 -36.63
C THR A 831 -29.01 35.58 -35.97
N PRO A 832 -28.81 35.65 -34.65
CA PRO A 832 -28.47 36.87 -33.94
C PRO A 832 -27.08 37.37 -34.40
N GLN A 833 -26.94 38.67 -34.51
CA GLN A 833 -25.65 39.30 -34.78
C GLN A 833 -24.90 39.54 -33.48
N PHE A 834 -23.58 39.36 -33.48
CA PHE A 834 -22.74 39.60 -32.31
C PHE A 834 -22.60 41.10 -32.02
N ASN A 835 -22.83 41.49 -30.77
CA ASN A 835 -22.45 42.78 -30.25
C ASN A 835 -20.95 42.72 -29.87
N GLU A 836 -20.07 43.19 -30.79
CA GLU A 836 -18.62 43.06 -30.67
C GLU A 836 -18.09 43.80 -29.44
N GLN A 837 -17.16 43.15 -28.75
CA GLN A 837 -16.46 43.67 -27.57
C GLN A 837 -14.96 43.65 -27.78
N GLU A 838 -14.21 44.49 -27.02
CA GLU A 838 -12.76 44.32 -26.94
C GLU A 838 -12.41 43.02 -26.24
N ASP A 839 -11.34 42.33 -26.64
CA ASP A 839 -10.95 41.02 -26.06
C ASP A 839 -10.43 41.21 -24.62
N TYR A 840 -10.25 40.11 -23.94
CA TYR A 840 -9.66 40.08 -22.61
C TYR A 840 -8.24 40.63 -22.63
N THR A 841 -7.90 41.40 -21.60
CA THR A 841 -6.52 41.76 -21.29
C THR A 841 -5.77 40.51 -20.85
N ASP A 842 -4.44 40.55 -20.98
CA ASP A 842 -3.62 39.39 -20.55
C ASP A 842 -3.80 39.03 -19.06
N LYS A 843 -4.07 40.00 -18.19
CA LYS A 843 -4.37 39.75 -16.78
C LYS A 843 -5.71 39.02 -16.59
N GLU A 844 -6.71 39.43 -17.35
CA GLU A 844 -8.00 38.73 -17.36
C GLU A 844 -7.88 37.31 -17.91
N GLU A 845 -7.05 37.09 -18.96
CA GLU A 845 -6.80 35.75 -19.49
C GLU A 845 -6.10 34.85 -18.48
N ILE A 846 -5.05 35.32 -17.80
CA ILE A 846 -4.35 34.56 -16.74
C ILE A 846 -5.33 34.24 -15.62
N ASN A 847 -6.16 35.19 -15.17
CA ASN A 847 -7.16 34.95 -14.16
C ASN A 847 -8.21 33.89 -14.59
N ASN A 848 -8.62 33.93 -15.85
CA ASN A 848 -9.54 32.94 -16.42
C ASN A 848 -8.89 31.55 -16.49
N GLU A 849 -7.60 31.46 -16.86
CA GLU A 849 -6.85 30.20 -16.83
C GLU A 849 -6.75 29.65 -15.39
N ILE A 850 -6.37 30.46 -14.43
CA ILE A 850 -6.26 30.03 -13.01
C ILE A 850 -7.63 29.61 -12.45
N LYS A 851 -8.69 30.33 -12.79
CA LYS A 851 -10.08 30.00 -12.40
C LYS A 851 -10.45 28.63 -12.93
N ASN A 852 -10.23 28.37 -14.22
CA ASN A 852 -10.71 27.19 -14.93
C ASN A 852 -9.77 25.98 -14.84
N TYR A 853 -8.46 26.14 -14.91
CA TYR A 853 -7.48 25.04 -14.81
C TYR A 853 -6.94 24.87 -13.38
N GLY A 854 -6.86 25.96 -12.59
CA GLY A 854 -6.18 26.02 -11.31
C GLY A 854 -4.70 26.38 -11.42
N PHE A 855 -4.26 26.74 -12.63
CA PHE A 855 -2.91 27.22 -12.95
C PHE A 855 -2.96 27.95 -14.30
N TYR A 856 -1.90 28.71 -14.63
CA TYR A 856 -1.78 29.35 -15.93
C TYR A 856 -1.07 28.42 -16.94
N LEU A 857 -1.51 28.42 -18.19
CA LEU A 857 -0.96 27.66 -19.32
C LEU A 857 -0.16 28.51 -20.29
N SER A 858 -0.50 29.80 -20.40
CA SER A 858 0.17 30.82 -21.20
C SER A 858 1.59 31.09 -20.69
N HIS A 859 2.21 32.15 -21.15
CA HIS A 859 3.53 32.54 -20.66
C HIS A 859 3.46 32.94 -19.17
N HIS A 860 4.59 32.71 -18.45
CA HIS A 860 4.69 33.18 -17.08
C HIS A 860 4.49 34.72 -17.03
N PRO A 861 3.65 35.23 -16.12
CA PRO A 861 3.32 36.68 -16.09
C PRO A 861 4.50 37.62 -16.10
N VAL A 862 5.62 37.21 -15.49
CA VAL A 862 6.83 38.04 -15.41
C VAL A 862 7.59 38.17 -16.73
N THR A 863 7.34 37.33 -17.73
CA THR A 863 8.12 37.36 -19.01
C THR A 863 7.84 38.56 -19.88
N LYS A 864 6.78 39.32 -19.60
CA LYS A 864 6.44 40.59 -20.29
C LYS A 864 7.30 41.76 -19.92
N TYR A 865 7.93 41.68 -18.76
CA TYR A 865 8.70 42.81 -18.20
C TYR A 865 10.16 42.68 -18.56
N ASP A 866 10.81 43.81 -18.85
CA ASP A 866 12.27 43.88 -19.07
C ASP A 866 12.99 43.60 -17.75
N ARG A 867 13.78 42.54 -17.70
CA ARG A 867 14.52 42.08 -16.53
C ARG A 867 16.04 42.02 -16.75
N ASN A 868 16.55 42.61 -17.81
CA ASN A 868 17.94 42.49 -18.23
C ASN A 868 18.97 42.87 -17.15
N SER A 869 18.61 43.70 -16.19
CA SER A 869 19.46 44.10 -15.05
C SER A 869 19.04 43.54 -13.71
N LEU A 870 18.03 42.66 -13.65
CA LEU A 870 17.44 42.14 -12.43
C LEU A 870 17.82 40.67 -12.17
N VAL A 871 17.80 40.27 -10.90
CA VAL A 871 18.10 38.91 -10.49
C VAL A 871 16.89 38.01 -10.79
N THR A 872 17.13 36.86 -11.45
CA THR A 872 16.12 35.85 -11.66
C THR A 872 16.30 34.70 -10.64
N LEU A 873 15.25 33.89 -10.41
CA LEU A 873 15.33 32.75 -9.49
C LEU A 873 16.25 31.64 -9.98
N ASN A 874 16.59 31.62 -11.26
CA ASN A 874 17.55 30.66 -11.81
C ASN A 874 18.97 30.82 -11.24
N ASN A 875 19.38 32.04 -10.94
CA ASN A 875 20.71 32.33 -10.43
C ASN A 875 20.73 32.87 -8.98
N ILE A 876 19.62 32.76 -8.28
CA ILE A 876 19.39 33.26 -6.91
C ILE A 876 20.45 32.81 -5.90
N ASN A 877 21.01 31.62 -6.09
CA ASN A 877 22.03 30.98 -5.25
C ASN A 877 23.32 31.81 -5.16
N GLN A 878 23.63 32.61 -6.19
CA GLN A 878 24.83 33.46 -6.25
C GLN A 878 24.70 34.71 -5.37
N TYR A 879 23.48 35.00 -4.94
CA TYR A 879 23.16 36.21 -4.18
C TYR A 879 22.87 35.95 -2.70
N PHE A 880 23.31 34.83 -2.18
CA PHE A 880 23.15 34.50 -0.76
C PHE A 880 23.68 35.65 0.13
N ASN A 881 22.86 36.04 1.10
CA ASN A 881 23.10 37.12 2.07
C ASN A 881 23.25 38.54 1.44
N ARG A 882 22.80 38.73 0.18
CA ARG A 882 22.83 40.01 -0.53
C ARG A 882 21.43 40.54 -0.75
N ALA A 883 21.31 41.86 -0.80
CA ALA A 883 20.06 42.49 -1.23
C ALA A 883 19.96 42.43 -2.76
N VAL A 884 18.82 42.03 -3.26
CA VAL A 884 18.53 41.89 -4.68
C VAL A 884 17.20 42.55 -5.03
N THR A 885 17.04 42.84 -6.32
CA THR A 885 15.76 43.25 -6.91
C THR A 885 15.39 42.26 -7.97
N SER A 886 14.16 41.77 -7.91
CA SER A 886 13.58 40.81 -8.84
C SER A 886 12.18 41.23 -9.24
N ILE A 887 11.73 40.85 -10.44
CA ILE A 887 10.31 40.88 -10.82
C ILE A 887 9.76 39.49 -10.63
N LEU A 888 8.77 39.35 -9.75
CA LEU A 888 8.21 38.06 -9.31
C LEU A 888 6.67 38.12 -9.30
N PHE A 889 6.07 37.00 -9.58
CA PHE A 889 4.62 36.79 -9.54
C PHE A 889 4.22 36.21 -8.18
N VAL A 890 3.15 36.74 -7.58
CA VAL A 890 2.58 36.24 -6.32
C VAL A 890 1.59 35.12 -6.58
N GLU A 891 1.98 33.88 -6.28
CA GLU A 891 1.12 32.71 -6.45
C GLU A 891 0.18 32.48 -5.27
N ASP A 892 0.65 32.72 -4.04
CA ASP A 892 -0.11 32.47 -2.81
C ASP A 892 0.39 33.39 -1.67
N VAL A 893 -0.52 33.76 -0.76
CA VAL A 893 -0.22 34.59 0.42
C VAL A 893 -0.85 33.94 1.65
N LYS A 894 -0.01 33.60 2.63
CA LYS A 894 -0.45 33.05 3.90
C LYS A 894 -0.11 34.01 5.04
N THR A 895 -1.11 34.75 5.52
CA THR A 895 -0.95 35.67 6.64
C THR A 895 -1.15 34.93 7.97
N ILE A 896 -0.24 35.13 8.90
CA ILE A 896 -0.26 34.59 10.26
C ILE A 896 -0.09 35.68 11.31
N LYS A 897 -0.48 35.43 12.55
CA LYS A 897 -0.17 36.26 13.70
C LYS A 897 1.05 35.69 14.43
N THR A 898 2.00 36.58 14.75
CA THR A 898 3.15 36.27 15.59
C THR A 898 2.74 36.06 17.04
N LYS A 899 3.69 35.65 17.90
CA LYS A 899 3.48 35.54 19.35
C LYS A 899 3.05 36.86 20.00
N ASN A 900 3.46 37.98 19.41
CA ASN A 900 3.13 39.32 19.85
C ASN A 900 1.83 39.87 19.22
N ASN A 901 1.03 39.03 18.58
CA ASN A 901 -0.23 39.33 17.87
C ASN A 901 -0.08 40.28 16.65
N ASP A 902 1.14 40.52 16.17
CA ASP A 902 1.40 41.26 14.94
C ASP A 902 1.19 40.34 13.72
N LYS A 903 0.70 40.94 12.61
CA LYS A 903 0.54 40.16 11.35
C LYS A 903 1.86 40.09 10.59
N MET A 904 2.16 38.92 10.00
CA MET A 904 3.21 38.70 9.02
C MET A 904 2.73 37.77 7.92
N SER A 905 3.35 37.80 6.74
CA SER A 905 2.94 36.94 5.65
C SER A 905 4.11 36.10 5.11
N PHE A 906 3.79 34.85 4.79
CA PHE A 906 4.58 34.03 3.88
C PHE A 906 3.96 34.14 2.49
N VAL A 907 4.77 34.42 1.51
CA VAL A 907 4.35 34.72 0.13
C VAL A 907 5.04 33.74 -0.80
N LYS A 908 4.28 33.00 -1.59
CA LYS A 908 4.85 32.13 -2.62
C LYS A 908 5.09 32.98 -3.87
N LEU A 909 6.36 33.23 -4.17
CA LEU A 909 6.81 34.03 -5.30
C LEU A 909 7.39 33.13 -6.40
N SER A 910 7.14 33.46 -7.67
CA SER A 910 7.70 32.72 -8.81
C SER A 910 8.17 33.57 -9.94
N ASP A 911 9.09 33.05 -10.73
CA ASP A 911 9.38 33.47 -12.10
C ASP A 911 9.32 32.22 -13.03
N GLU A 912 9.61 32.39 -14.31
CA GLU A 912 9.55 31.28 -15.31
C GLU A 912 10.56 30.17 -15.04
N TYR A 913 11.49 30.38 -14.10
CA TYR A 913 12.51 29.37 -13.78
C TYR A 913 12.23 28.60 -12.50
N ASN A 914 11.75 29.28 -11.43
CA ASN A 914 11.61 28.68 -10.13
C ASN A 914 10.55 29.36 -9.25
N THR A 915 10.31 28.78 -8.08
CA THR A 915 9.53 29.37 -6.99
C THR A 915 10.41 29.59 -5.75
N ILE A 916 10.14 30.64 -4.97
CA ILE A 916 10.80 30.92 -3.70
C ILE A 916 9.79 31.38 -2.66
N GLU A 917 10.03 31.05 -1.39
CA GLU A 917 9.23 31.56 -0.28
C GLU A 917 9.71 32.98 0.07
N GLY A 918 8.82 33.96 -0.04
CA GLY A 918 8.99 35.31 0.43
C GLY A 918 8.49 35.48 1.86
N ILE A 919 9.19 36.23 2.68
CA ILE A 919 8.76 36.57 4.05
C ILE A 919 8.58 38.05 4.20
N LEU A 920 7.37 38.45 4.58
CA LEU A 920 6.98 39.80 4.91
C LEU A 920 6.84 39.92 6.44
N PHE A 921 7.88 40.39 7.10
CA PHE A 921 7.88 40.57 8.55
C PHE A 921 6.88 41.62 9.01
N PRO A 922 6.50 41.69 10.30
CA PRO A 922 5.47 42.58 10.78
C PRO A 922 5.66 44.04 10.46
N GLU A 923 6.91 44.53 10.50
CA GLU A 923 7.20 45.92 10.19
C GLU A 923 6.91 46.25 8.72
N GLN A 924 7.35 45.40 7.82
CA GLN A 924 7.12 45.50 6.38
C GLN A 924 5.64 45.27 6.05
N TYR A 925 4.99 44.30 6.73
CA TYR A 925 3.54 44.08 6.56
C TYR A 925 2.70 45.30 6.93
N LYS A 926 3.08 46.05 8.00
CA LYS A 926 2.39 47.30 8.39
C LYS A 926 2.55 48.43 7.34
N LYS A 927 3.66 48.44 6.60
CA LYS A 927 3.96 49.45 5.56
C LYS A 927 3.32 49.09 4.21
N LEU A 928 3.38 47.85 3.82
CA LEU A 928 3.06 47.38 2.45
C LEU A 928 1.63 46.78 2.35
N GLY A 929 1.04 46.36 3.48
CA GLY A 929 -0.26 45.73 3.51
C GLY A 929 -0.22 44.26 3.05
N GLU A 930 -1.39 43.71 2.75
CA GLU A 930 -1.57 42.37 2.19
C GLU A 930 -1.35 42.43 0.68
N LEU A 931 -0.56 41.49 0.17
CA LEU A 931 -0.24 41.43 -1.26
C LEU A 931 -1.39 40.76 -2.01
N GLU A 932 -1.68 41.26 -3.20
CA GLU A 932 -2.67 40.65 -4.07
C GLU A 932 -2.09 39.41 -4.75
N ILE A 933 -2.84 38.30 -4.67
CA ILE A 933 -2.53 37.07 -5.38
C ILE A 933 -2.75 37.27 -6.88
N ASN A 934 -2.01 36.56 -7.71
CA ASN A 934 -2.03 36.66 -9.18
C ASN A 934 -1.58 38.04 -9.73
N THR A 935 -0.68 38.70 -9.02
CA THR A 935 -0.16 40.02 -9.41
C THR A 935 1.37 39.98 -9.53
N VAL A 936 1.93 40.71 -10.49
CA VAL A 936 3.40 40.84 -10.67
C VAL A 936 3.92 42.04 -9.93
N TYR A 937 4.95 41.81 -9.12
CA TYR A 937 5.59 42.86 -8.34
C TYR A 937 7.10 42.94 -8.62
N LYS A 938 7.62 44.11 -8.57
CA LYS A 938 9.05 44.34 -8.40
C LYS A 938 9.37 44.24 -6.91
N VAL A 939 10.02 43.15 -6.51
CA VAL A 939 10.32 42.79 -5.13
C VAL A 939 11.77 43.16 -4.82
N ILE A 940 11.98 43.87 -3.73
CA ILE A 940 13.31 44.27 -3.22
C ILE A 940 13.49 43.58 -1.87
N GLY A 941 14.56 42.84 -1.68
CA GLY A 941 14.81 42.17 -0.42
C GLY A 941 16.13 41.42 -0.39
N LYS A 942 16.33 40.61 0.62
CA LYS A 942 17.57 39.86 0.89
C LYS A 942 17.32 38.36 0.74
N ILE A 943 18.28 37.67 0.14
CA ILE A 943 18.26 36.22 0.05
C ILE A 943 18.91 35.65 1.30
N GLU A 944 18.15 34.87 2.06
CA GLU A 944 18.63 34.14 3.23
C GLU A 944 18.44 32.62 3.04
N ARG A 945 19.07 31.82 3.91
CA ARG A 945 18.97 30.37 3.87
C ARG A 945 18.37 29.84 5.17
N ARG A 946 17.32 29.06 5.09
CA ARG A 946 16.68 28.37 6.21
C ARG A 946 16.52 26.89 5.88
N ASN A 947 16.99 26.02 6.78
CA ASN A 947 16.87 24.54 6.60
C ASN A 947 17.33 24.01 5.24
N ASN A 948 18.38 24.59 4.66
CA ASN A 948 18.91 24.33 3.31
C ASN A 948 18.15 24.93 2.12
N ASP A 949 17.01 25.58 2.31
CA ASP A 949 16.28 26.27 1.24
C ASP A 949 16.54 27.79 1.27
N TYR A 950 16.49 28.40 0.08
CA TYR A 950 16.61 29.88 -0.02
C TYR A 950 15.26 30.52 0.22
N GLN A 951 15.26 31.63 0.98
CA GLN A 951 14.10 32.46 1.25
C GLN A 951 14.38 33.90 0.84
N PHE A 952 13.34 34.60 0.41
CA PHE A 952 13.40 36.03 0.05
C PHE A 952 12.81 36.87 1.18
N ILE A 953 13.66 37.51 1.98
CA ILE A 953 13.22 38.47 3.01
C ILE A 953 12.85 39.78 2.33
N ILE A 954 11.57 40.08 2.29
CA ILE A 954 11.01 41.20 1.53
C ILE A 954 11.17 42.50 2.33
N TYR A 955 11.83 43.49 1.76
CA TYR A 955 12.01 44.84 2.32
C TYR A 955 11.04 45.82 1.73
N ASN A 956 10.85 45.77 0.42
CA ASN A 956 9.93 46.65 -0.31
C ASN A 956 9.34 45.96 -1.54
N ILE A 957 8.19 46.42 -1.96
CA ILE A 957 7.47 45.94 -3.12
C ILE A 957 6.90 47.14 -3.87
N VAL A 958 7.01 47.08 -5.21
CA VAL A 958 6.38 48.04 -6.12
C VAL A 958 5.48 47.28 -7.08
N ASN A 959 4.21 47.64 -7.11
CA ASN A 959 3.30 47.15 -8.15
C ASN A 959 3.76 47.73 -9.49
N ILE A 960 3.89 46.93 -10.51
CA ILE A 960 4.36 47.26 -11.85
C ILE A 960 3.30 46.97 -12.94
N GLU A 961 2.14 46.54 -12.51
CA GLU A 961 0.95 46.37 -13.36
C GLU A 961 0.11 47.62 -13.46
#